data_a807c93dfccb8010f949b2dc331c6b8f
#
_entry.id   a807c93dfccb8010f949b2dc331c6b8f
#
_cell.length_a   1.000
_cell.length_b   1.000
_cell.length_c   1.000
_cell.angle_alpha   90.00
_cell.angle_beta   90.00
_cell.angle_gamma   90.00
#
_symmetry.space_group_name_H-M   'P 1'
#
loop_
_entity.id
_entity.type
_entity.pdbx_description
1 polymer ?
#
loop_
_entity_poly.entity_id
_entity_poly.type
_entity_poly.pdbx_seq_one_letter_code
_entity_poly.pdbx_strand_id
1 'polypeptide(L)'
;MPRLFVVLLMLSLGLGSLCARADEAAELTILSYHEIAERNDALVPEYTVTPTNFVRQMDWLKNNGYHFVSVDDLLAERAGKRPLPDKPVLITFDDGYHSVYTHAFPILKMFKAPAVVALVGAWLDKPDGKVNFDGKSIPRSDLLSWDEIREMTASGLVEIASHSHSLHQGIAANPQGNLQPAATARRWLADSRRYEDEAAYRRRVTEDLKRNNDLLKQRLGNAPRIIVWPYGRYNAETTAIARKLGLTVGLTLDDGANTRSTPLHALRRILVERTMALWDLNREIESRNANLPDDGRPGKIMHVDLDYIYDPDPAQQEQNLGRLLDRIQALGVNTVYLQAFADPDANGAADAVYFPNRHLPMRADLFNRVSWQIATRTQVKRVYAWMPMLAWELPRNNPAAADTVVTLPRADNNGHLNMGYPRLSPFSARARAVIRDLYQDLARSTPLDGLLFHDDVTLSDYEDASPEALRTYQSWGLPASVAAIHASDDLLGRWTILKINTLDNFAAELAAVVREEQPGIHTARNLYAQVALNPRSEVWYSQSLENSLQNYDYTAIMAMPYMEQAANPTAFLHELVDRVNNFPGAMDKVVFELQSVDWRNNDAPIPTRELADTVKALYGWGVKNVAYYPDNLFINNPDPAVLRPVLDSKPNLPPAAGQP
;
A
#
# COMPACT_ATOMS: atom_id res chain seq x y z
N MET A 1 18.89 -26.61 51.66
CA MET A 1 19.48 -25.70 50.69
C MET A 1 18.96 -25.82 49.24
N PRO A 2 17.66 -26.08 48.97
CA PRO A 2 17.15 -25.99 47.59
C PRO A 2 16.19 -24.82 47.35
N ARG A 3 15.92 -23.95 48.34
CA ARG A 3 14.97 -22.83 48.16
C ARG A 3 15.59 -21.48 47.72
N LEU A 4 16.92 -21.35 47.72
CA LEU A 4 17.61 -20.13 47.33
C LEU A 4 17.90 -20.05 45.82
N PHE A 5 17.92 -21.17 45.12
CA PHE A 5 18.22 -21.22 43.65
C PHE A 5 17.02 -20.84 42.77
N VAL A 6 15.77 -21.07 43.27
CA VAL A 6 14.55 -20.78 42.49
C VAL A 6 14.23 -19.28 42.50
N VAL A 7 14.60 -18.54 43.54
CA VAL A 7 14.35 -17.09 43.64
C VAL A 7 15.34 -16.30 42.74
N LEU A 8 16.58 -16.77 42.54
CA LEU A 8 17.53 -16.12 41.65
C LEU A 8 17.20 -16.32 40.17
N LEU A 9 16.55 -17.44 39.77
CA LEU A 9 16.13 -17.72 38.40
C LEU A 9 14.90 -16.92 37.99
N MET A 10 14.00 -16.62 38.93
CA MET A 10 12.83 -15.74 38.65
C MET A 10 13.16 -14.26 38.63
N LEU A 11 14.22 -13.82 39.29
CA LEU A 11 14.68 -12.43 39.17
C LEU A 11 15.46 -12.17 37.84
N SER A 12 16.12 -13.19 37.27
CA SER A 12 16.79 -13.04 35.98
C SER A 12 15.82 -13.06 34.78
N LEU A 13 14.64 -13.69 34.88
CA LEU A 13 13.59 -13.67 33.89
C LEU A 13 12.74 -12.38 33.94
N GLY A 14 12.67 -11.72 35.10
CA GLY A 14 11.97 -10.44 35.27
C GLY A 14 12.78 -9.22 34.77
N LEU A 15 14.11 -9.31 34.77
CA LEU A 15 14.99 -8.25 34.23
C LEU A 15 15.17 -8.30 32.72
N GLY A 16 14.99 -9.49 32.10
CA GLY A 16 15.03 -9.64 30.63
C GLY A 16 13.82 -9.03 29.93
N SER A 17 12.67 -8.97 30.59
CA SER A 17 11.44 -8.36 30.02
C SER A 17 11.37 -6.84 30.21
N LEU A 18 12.17 -6.26 31.10
CA LEU A 18 12.24 -4.80 31.26
C LEU A 18 13.28 -4.15 30.29
N CYS A 19 14.25 -4.90 29.80
CA CYS A 19 15.19 -4.38 28.79
C CYS A 19 14.65 -4.42 27.37
N ALA A 20 13.61 -5.20 27.07
CA ALA A 20 13.03 -5.27 25.72
C ALA A 20 12.04 -4.11 25.42
N ARG A 21 11.74 -3.25 26.40
CA ARG A 21 10.83 -2.10 26.23
C ARG A 21 11.53 -0.74 26.21
N ALA A 22 12.86 -0.71 26.29
CA ALA A 22 13.66 0.52 26.37
C ALA A 22 14.33 0.92 25.04
N ASP A 23 14.01 0.25 23.92
CA ASP A 23 14.65 0.51 22.62
C ASP A 23 13.67 1.02 21.53
N GLU A 24 12.51 1.55 21.91
CA GLU A 24 11.72 2.42 21.04
C GLU A 24 12.40 3.79 21.00
N ALA A 25 13.50 3.84 20.21
CA ALA A 25 14.22 5.07 19.95
C ALA A 25 13.29 6.10 19.30
N ALA A 26 13.53 7.36 19.63
CA ALA A 26 12.78 8.52 19.18
C ALA A 26 12.37 8.40 17.70
N GLU A 27 11.09 8.49 17.41
CA GLU A 27 10.53 8.42 16.06
C GLU A 27 10.91 9.69 15.30
N LEU A 28 11.68 9.52 14.23
CA LEU A 28 12.14 10.64 13.40
C LEU A 28 11.01 11.12 12.48
N THR A 29 10.57 12.36 12.66
CA THR A 29 9.69 13.04 11.72
C THR A 29 10.53 13.69 10.61
N ILE A 30 10.15 13.50 9.33
CA ILE A 30 10.79 14.18 8.20
C ILE A 30 9.71 14.91 7.41
N LEU A 31 9.88 16.23 7.26
CA LEU A 31 8.92 17.08 6.53
C LEU A 31 9.47 17.42 5.14
N SER A 32 8.64 17.23 4.12
CA SER A 32 8.95 17.53 2.72
C SER A 32 8.22 18.79 2.28
N TYR A 33 8.97 19.85 2.08
CA TYR A 33 8.51 21.10 1.46
C TYR A 33 9.00 21.16 0.01
N HIS A 34 8.38 22.06 -0.76
CA HIS A 34 8.81 22.39 -2.12
C HIS A 34 9.08 23.90 -2.22
N GLU A 35 8.07 24.67 -2.44
CA GLU A 35 8.14 26.10 -2.66
C GLU A 35 7.70 26.90 -1.41
N ILE A 36 8.45 27.94 -1.05
CA ILE A 36 8.08 28.88 0.01
C ILE A 36 7.83 30.25 -0.62
N ALA A 37 6.60 30.52 -1.03
CA ALA A 37 6.25 31.74 -1.75
C ALA A 37 4.86 32.27 -1.36
N GLU A 38 4.60 33.53 -1.67
CA GLU A 38 3.26 34.07 -1.51
C GLU A 38 2.30 33.47 -2.55
N ARG A 39 0.99 33.47 -2.24
CA ARG A 39 -0.02 32.77 -3.06
C ARG A 39 -0.05 33.19 -4.52
N ASN A 40 0.21 34.48 -4.79
CA ASN A 40 0.14 35.05 -6.14
C ASN A 40 1.37 34.72 -6.98
N ASP A 41 2.48 34.33 -6.34
CA ASP A 41 3.76 34.06 -6.97
C ASP A 41 4.06 32.54 -7.06
N ALA A 42 3.10 31.70 -6.66
CA ALA A 42 3.25 30.25 -6.58
C ALA A 42 3.41 29.60 -7.95
N LEU A 43 4.54 28.94 -8.18
CA LEU A 43 4.81 28.14 -9.38
C LEU A 43 4.06 26.80 -9.35
N VAL A 44 4.00 26.19 -8.15
CA VAL A 44 3.30 24.94 -7.89
C VAL A 44 2.33 25.13 -6.73
N PRO A 45 1.14 25.71 -6.98
CA PRO A 45 0.22 26.17 -5.93
C PRO A 45 -0.15 25.11 -4.90
N GLU A 46 -0.22 23.84 -5.27
CA GLU A 46 -0.61 22.74 -4.38
C GLU A 46 0.42 22.47 -3.29
N TYR A 47 1.72 22.64 -3.61
CA TYR A 47 2.86 22.36 -2.71
C TYR A 47 3.55 23.64 -2.22
N THR A 48 2.95 24.82 -2.45
CA THR A 48 3.51 26.09 -2.02
C THR A 48 3.02 26.45 -0.63
N VAL A 49 3.95 26.62 0.31
CA VAL A 49 3.68 27.11 1.66
C VAL A 49 4.10 28.57 1.75
N THR A 50 3.25 29.44 2.32
CA THR A 50 3.62 30.85 2.48
C THR A 50 4.73 31.03 3.52
N PRO A 51 5.63 32.04 3.36
CA PRO A 51 6.68 32.32 4.35
C PRO A 51 6.13 32.44 5.78
N THR A 52 4.98 33.11 5.93
CA THR A 52 4.31 33.24 7.23
C THR A 52 3.87 31.89 7.80
N ASN A 53 3.31 31.00 6.99
CA ASN A 53 2.92 29.68 7.47
C ASN A 53 4.14 28.81 7.77
N PHE A 54 5.21 28.91 6.98
CA PHE A 54 6.43 28.18 7.26
C PHE A 54 7.03 28.61 8.60
N VAL A 55 7.11 29.93 8.90
CA VAL A 55 7.52 30.40 10.24
C VAL A 55 6.62 29.84 11.34
N ARG A 56 5.29 29.86 11.15
CA ARG A 56 4.35 29.31 12.15
C ARG A 56 4.54 27.82 12.37
N GLN A 57 4.82 27.05 11.34
CA GLN A 57 5.08 25.62 11.45
C GLN A 57 6.41 25.36 12.20
N MET A 58 7.47 26.09 11.87
CA MET A 58 8.76 25.99 12.57
C MET A 58 8.65 26.39 14.05
N ASP A 59 7.92 27.45 14.35
CA ASP A 59 7.68 27.92 15.72
C ASP A 59 6.83 26.91 16.51
N TRP A 60 5.78 26.37 15.88
CA TRP A 60 4.95 25.34 16.48
C TRP A 60 5.76 24.08 16.81
N LEU A 61 6.58 23.58 15.88
CA LEU A 61 7.45 22.44 16.12
C LEU A 61 8.34 22.67 17.34
N LYS A 62 9.05 23.81 17.38
CA LYS A 62 9.93 24.18 18.49
C LYS A 62 9.20 24.25 19.83
N ASN A 63 8.01 24.90 19.86
CA ASN A 63 7.23 25.08 21.08
C ASN A 63 6.55 23.79 21.58
N ASN A 64 6.40 22.77 20.70
CA ASN A 64 5.91 21.44 21.07
C ASN A 64 7.04 20.42 21.33
N GLY A 65 8.27 20.91 21.52
CA GLY A 65 9.41 20.10 21.96
C GLY A 65 10.08 19.30 20.83
N TYR A 66 9.83 19.63 19.56
CA TYR A 66 10.58 19.04 18.45
C TYR A 66 11.97 19.65 18.34
N HIS A 67 12.94 18.80 18.01
CA HIS A 67 14.34 19.19 17.85
C HIS A 67 14.76 19.01 16.40
N PHE A 68 15.24 20.11 15.78
CA PHE A 68 15.74 20.05 14.41
C PHE A 68 17.07 19.29 14.37
N VAL A 69 17.14 18.27 13.52
CA VAL A 69 18.28 17.38 13.37
C VAL A 69 18.80 17.36 11.93
N SER A 70 20.07 17.06 11.77
CA SER A 70 20.74 16.87 10.48
C SER A 70 20.78 15.39 10.09
N VAL A 71 21.16 15.11 8.83
CA VAL A 71 21.46 13.75 8.38
C VAL A 71 22.68 13.18 9.10
N ASP A 72 23.66 14.02 9.49
CA ASP A 72 24.79 13.58 10.32
C ASP A 72 24.36 13.11 11.72
N ASP A 73 23.38 13.76 12.33
CA ASP A 73 22.82 13.34 13.62
C ASP A 73 22.15 11.96 13.49
N LEU A 74 21.37 11.76 12.42
CA LEU A 74 20.74 10.47 12.11
C LEU A 74 21.79 9.38 11.88
N LEU A 75 22.82 9.65 11.07
CA LEU A 75 23.88 8.67 10.81
C LEU A 75 24.71 8.37 12.05
N ALA A 76 24.91 9.35 12.94
CA ALA A 76 25.58 9.14 14.23
C ALA A 76 24.77 8.25 15.16
N GLU A 77 23.43 8.41 15.17
CA GLU A 77 22.50 7.54 15.90
C GLU A 77 22.57 6.11 15.36
N ARG A 78 22.44 5.94 14.05
CA ARG A 78 22.51 4.62 13.39
C ARG A 78 23.84 3.90 13.62
N ALA A 79 24.92 4.66 13.76
CA ALA A 79 26.23 4.13 14.10
C ALA A 79 26.42 3.88 15.62
N GLY A 80 25.40 4.13 16.45
CA GLY A 80 25.46 3.98 17.90
C GLY A 80 26.38 5.00 18.61
N LYS A 81 26.76 6.09 17.93
CA LYS A 81 27.68 7.10 18.47
C LYS A 81 26.99 8.10 19.39
N ARG A 82 25.76 8.50 19.05
CA ARG A 82 24.98 9.50 19.79
C ARG A 82 23.49 9.27 19.53
N PRO A 83 22.62 9.22 20.56
CA PRO A 83 21.18 9.13 20.35
C PRO A 83 20.63 10.41 19.71
N LEU A 84 19.54 10.31 18.99
CA LEU A 84 18.75 11.48 18.60
C LEU A 84 18.08 12.09 19.84
N PRO A 85 17.83 13.41 19.83
CA PRO A 85 17.01 14.05 20.88
C PRO A 85 15.57 13.53 20.82
N ASP A 86 14.78 13.84 21.84
CA ASP A 86 13.34 13.57 21.82
C ASP A 86 12.68 14.35 20.68
N LYS A 87 11.64 13.75 20.08
CA LYS A 87 10.89 14.34 18.95
C LYS A 87 11.81 14.94 17.86
N PRO A 88 12.73 14.17 17.27
CA PRO A 88 13.62 14.69 16.24
C PRO A 88 12.84 15.01 14.96
N VAL A 89 13.15 16.13 14.32
CA VAL A 89 12.56 16.55 13.05
C VAL A 89 13.61 16.99 12.05
N LEU A 90 13.56 16.43 10.83
CA LEU A 90 14.40 16.81 9.69
C LEU A 90 13.55 17.56 8.68
N ILE A 91 14.03 18.72 8.23
CA ILE A 91 13.39 19.56 7.21
C ILE A 91 14.01 19.24 5.85
N THR A 92 13.18 19.06 4.83
CA THR A 92 13.65 18.80 3.44
C THR A 92 12.90 19.69 2.45
N PHE A 93 13.59 20.08 1.36
CA PHE A 93 13.03 20.82 0.23
C PHE A 93 13.35 20.09 -1.06
N ASP A 94 12.35 19.89 -1.90
CA ASP A 94 12.50 19.23 -3.19
C ASP A 94 12.61 20.25 -4.33
N ASP A 95 13.08 19.82 -5.51
CA ASP A 95 13.11 20.53 -6.80
C ASP A 95 14.14 21.66 -6.94
N GLY A 96 14.56 22.30 -5.86
CA GLY A 96 15.52 23.40 -5.89
C GLY A 96 14.94 24.73 -6.39
N TYR A 97 13.75 25.10 -5.95
CA TYR A 97 13.14 26.41 -6.23
C TYR A 97 13.98 27.56 -5.64
N HIS A 98 14.06 28.69 -6.36
CA HIS A 98 14.76 29.91 -5.91
C HIS A 98 14.21 30.44 -4.57
N SER A 99 12.93 30.25 -4.32
CA SER A 99 12.27 30.62 -3.07
C SER A 99 12.83 29.93 -1.82
N VAL A 100 13.50 28.80 -1.97
CA VAL A 100 14.21 28.14 -0.86
C VAL A 100 15.35 29.02 -0.36
N TYR A 101 16.08 29.68 -1.26
CA TYR A 101 17.13 30.62 -0.88
C TYR A 101 16.57 31.93 -0.34
N THR A 102 15.60 32.53 -1.04
CA THR A 102 15.09 33.87 -0.71
C THR A 102 14.19 33.91 0.53
N HIS A 103 13.43 32.86 0.80
CA HIS A 103 12.46 32.82 1.90
C HIS A 103 12.76 31.74 2.95
N ALA A 104 13.02 30.48 2.55
CA ALA A 104 13.23 29.42 3.54
C ALA A 104 14.57 29.55 4.26
N PHE A 105 15.65 29.81 3.55
CA PHE A 105 17.00 29.84 4.14
C PHE A 105 17.19 30.88 5.24
N PRO A 106 16.68 32.15 5.14
CA PRO A 106 16.68 33.08 6.25
C PRO A 106 15.93 32.57 7.49
N ILE A 107 14.82 31.87 7.29
CA ILE A 107 14.03 31.27 8.37
C ILE A 107 14.80 30.11 9.01
N LEU A 108 15.41 29.22 8.21
CA LEU A 108 16.26 28.14 8.72
C LEU A 108 17.41 28.68 9.57
N LYS A 109 18.06 29.79 9.15
CA LYS A 109 19.10 30.48 9.94
C LYS A 109 18.56 30.99 11.28
N MET A 110 17.36 31.59 11.29
CA MET A 110 16.72 32.09 12.51
C MET A 110 16.43 30.98 13.52
N PHE A 111 15.98 29.81 13.07
CA PHE A 111 15.68 28.65 13.91
C PHE A 111 16.91 27.76 14.15
N LYS A 112 18.04 28.00 13.48
CA LYS A 112 19.22 27.13 13.43
C LYS A 112 18.84 25.69 13.03
N ALA A 113 17.91 25.57 12.09
CA ALA A 113 17.36 24.30 11.64
C ALA A 113 18.16 23.75 10.46
N PRO A 114 18.85 22.60 10.62
CA PRO A 114 19.43 21.90 9.49
C PRO A 114 18.35 21.48 8.47
N ALA A 115 18.73 21.47 7.19
CA ALA A 115 17.81 21.05 6.14
C ALA A 115 18.53 20.31 5.01
N VAL A 116 17.76 19.51 4.24
CA VAL A 116 18.19 18.88 3.00
C VAL A 116 17.53 19.57 1.83
N VAL A 117 18.28 19.87 0.78
CA VAL A 117 17.74 20.42 -0.47
C VAL A 117 18.07 19.47 -1.63
N ALA A 118 17.04 18.93 -2.26
CA ALA A 118 17.16 17.96 -3.33
C ALA A 118 17.10 18.63 -4.72
N LEU A 119 18.08 18.33 -5.56
CA LEU A 119 18.32 19.04 -6.82
C LEU A 119 18.13 18.15 -8.03
N VAL A 120 17.34 18.63 -9.02
CA VAL A 120 17.16 18.01 -10.33
C VAL A 120 18.23 18.56 -11.28
N GLY A 121 19.22 17.73 -11.61
CA GLY A 121 20.40 18.17 -12.35
C GLY A 121 20.09 18.76 -13.73
N ALA A 122 19.21 18.16 -14.50
CA ALA A 122 18.85 18.63 -15.83
C ALA A 122 18.21 20.03 -15.84
N TRP A 123 17.58 20.43 -14.74
CA TRP A 123 16.99 21.77 -14.61
C TRP A 123 18.06 22.81 -14.30
N LEU A 124 19.00 22.46 -13.44
CA LEU A 124 20.05 23.37 -12.97
C LEU A 124 21.22 23.53 -13.96
N ASP A 125 21.47 22.50 -14.79
CA ASP A 125 22.55 22.54 -15.77
C ASP A 125 22.23 23.37 -17.02
N LYS A 126 20.98 23.83 -17.16
CA LYS A 126 20.62 24.83 -18.16
C LYS A 126 21.17 26.20 -17.76
N PRO A 127 21.87 26.90 -18.68
CA PRO A 127 22.39 28.24 -18.36
C PRO A 127 21.28 29.30 -18.23
N ASP A 128 20.23 29.14 -19.02
CA ASP A 128 19.10 30.08 -19.11
C ASP A 128 17.85 29.38 -19.70
N GLY A 129 16.81 30.17 -19.97
CA GLY A 129 15.60 29.71 -20.65
C GLY A 129 14.58 29.13 -19.69
N LYS A 130 13.94 28.02 -20.09
CA LYS A 130 12.83 27.42 -19.35
C LYS A 130 13.09 25.92 -19.18
N VAL A 131 12.68 25.39 -18.01
CA VAL A 131 12.60 23.96 -17.73
C VAL A 131 11.15 23.50 -17.85
N ASN A 132 10.95 22.26 -18.24
CA ASN A 132 9.61 21.66 -18.29
C ASN A 132 9.41 20.81 -17.05
N PHE A 133 8.35 21.08 -16.31
CA PHE A 133 7.90 20.32 -15.18
C PHE A 133 6.43 19.95 -15.36
N ASP A 134 6.12 18.70 -15.62
CA ASP A 134 4.78 18.16 -15.87
C ASP A 134 3.93 19.01 -16.84
N GLY A 135 4.55 19.42 -17.95
CA GLY A 135 3.91 20.26 -18.96
C GLY A 135 3.88 21.74 -18.62
N LYS A 136 4.26 22.16 -17.40
CA LYS A 136 4.46 23.56 -17.02
C LYS A 136 5.84 24.03 -17.40
N SER A 137 5.93 25.23 -17.95
CA SER A 137 7.20 25.86 -18.33
C SER A 137 7.65 26.83 -17.25
N ILE A 138 8.68 26.45 -16.49
CA ILE A 138 9.23 27.26 -15.38
C ILE A 138 10.49 27.99 -15.88
N PRO A 139 10.62 29.31 -15.70
CA PRO A 139 11.86 30.02 -15.97
C PRO A 139 13.03 29.47 -15.16
N ARG A 140 14.21 29.36 -15.78
CA ARG A 140 15.44 28.92 -15.08
C ARG A 140 15.79 29.83 -13.88
N SER A 141 15.43 31.12 -13.96
CA SER A 141 15.59 32.10 -12.87
C SER A 141 14.78 31.80 -11.61
N ASP A 142 13.75 31.00 -11.72
CA ASP A 142 12.89 30.62 -10.60
C ASP A 142 13.41 29.38 -9.86
N LEU A 143 14.56 28.85 -10.31
CA LEU A 143 15.32 27.80 -9.65
C LEU A 143 16.64 28.35 -9.08
N LEU A 144 17.14 27.68 -8.07
CA LEU A 144 18.41 28.01 -7.41
C LEU A 144 19.57 28.17 -8.42
N SER A 145 20.39 29.19 -8.23
CA SER A 145 21.69 29.32 -8.89
C SER A 145 22.75 28.52 -8.16
N TRP A 146 23.84 28.17 -8.87
CA TRP A 146 24.96 27.47 -8.24
C TRP A 146 25.66 28.28 -7.15
N ASP A 147 25.62 29.62 -7.22
CA ASP A 147 26.20 30.50 -6.19
C ASP A 147 25.37 30.45 -4.90
N GLU A 148 24.05 30.52 -5.00
CA GLU A 148 23.13 30.38 -3.87
C GLU A 148 23.25 29.01 -3.21
N ILE A 149 23.36 27.93 -4.00
CA ILE A 149 23.57 26.58 -3.47
C ILE A 149 24.87 26.51 -2.70
N ARG A 150 25.96 27.10 -3.22
CA ARG A 150 27.26 27.16 -2.52
C ARG A 150 27.17 27.97 -1.22
N GLU A 151 26.46 29.09 -1.20
CA GLU A 151 26.26 29.87 0.02
C GLU A 151 25.49 29.10 1.08
N MET A 152 24.38 28.43 0.68
CA MET A 152 23.59 27.61 1.59
C MET A 152 24.42 26.45 2.19
N THR A 153 25.21 25.76 1.38
CA THR A 153 26.06 24.67 1.86
C THR A 153 27.21 25.17 2.74
N ALA A 154 27.82 26.29 2.41
CA ALA A 154 28.88 26.90 3.20
C ALA A 154 28.41 27.36 4.60
N SER A 155 27.13 27.60 4.79
CA SER A 155 26.53 27.91 6.10
C SER A 155 26.58 26.76 7.10
N GLY A 156 26.76 25.51 6.62
CA GLY A 156 26.68 24.29 7.43
C GLY A 156 25.26 23.86 7.83
N LEU A 157 24.23 24.63 7.42
CA LEU A 157 22.83 24.29 7.71
C LEU A 157 22.18 23.43 6.60
N VAL A 158 22.68 23.52 5.35
CA VAL A 158 22.04 22.87 4.21
C VAL A 158 22.92 21.79 3.64
N GLU A 159 22.40 20.56 3.55
CA GLU A 159 23.01 19.45 2.83
C GLU A 159 22.28 19.23 1.49
N ILE A 160 23.05 19.00 0.42
CA ILE A 160 22.49 18.79 -0.91
C ILE A 160 22.26 17.31 -1.17
N ALA A 161 21.06 16.98 -1.64
CA ALA A 161 20.65 15.65 -2.08
C ALA A 161 20.50 15.59 -3.61
N SER A 162 20.63 14.40 -4.17
CA SER A 162 20.22 14.11 -5.55
C SER A 162 18.71 13.97 -5.63
N HIS A 163 18.10 14.66 -6.61
CA HIS A 163 16.70 14.43 -7.01
C HIS A 163 16.64 13.84 -8.44
N SER A 164 17.64 13.01 -8.78
CA SER A 164 17.94 12.52 -10.13
C SER A 164 18.41 13.61 -11.12
N HIS A 165 18.92 13.19 -12.28
CA HIS A 165 19.22 14.15 -13.35
C HIS A 165 17.96 14.51 -14.15
N SER A 166 17.24 13.50 -14.66
CA SER A 166 16.09 13.67 -15.55
C SER A 166 14.94 12.70 -15.28
N LEU A 167 14.96 11.96 -14.14
CA LEU A 167 13.87 11.04 -13.81
C LEU A 167 12.65 11.76 -13.17
N HIS A 168 12.78 13.07 -12.90
CA HIS A 168 11.67 13.88 -12.43
C HIS A 168 10.74 14.27 -13.59
N GLN A 169 10.13 13.26 -14.20
CA GLN A 169 9.17 13.37 -15.29
C GLN A 169 8.34 12.10 -15.41
N GLY A 170 7.16 12.24 -16.00
CA GLY A 170 6.36 11.12 -16.45
C GLY A 170 6.87 10.59 -17.80
N ILE A 171 6.89 9.26 -17.96
CA ILE A 171 7.15 8.60 -19.25
C ILE A 171 5.95 7.75 -19.65
N ALA A 172 5.73 7.56 -20.96
CA ALA A 172 4.67 6.68 -21.45
C ALA A 172 4.91 5.25 -20.92
N ALA A 173 3.99 4.76 -20.11
CA ALA A 173 4.09 3.49 -19.40
C ALA A 173 3.06 2.45 -19.86
N ASN A 174 2.29 2.72 -20.90
CA ASN A 174 1.35 1.78 -21.52
C ASN A 174 1.01 2.23 -22.95
N PRO A 175 0.33 1.37 -23.75
CA PRO A 175 -0.11 1.69 -25.11
C PRO A 175 -1.01 2.92 -25.22
N GLN A 176 -1.77 3.25 -24.16
CA GLN A 176 -2.67 4.40 -24.13
C GLN A 176 -1.94 5.72 -23.78
N GLY A 177 -0.62 5.67 -23.53
CA GLY A 177 0.21 6.84 -23.31
C GLY A 177 0.10 7.45 -21.91
N ASN A 178 -0.35 6.70 -20.90
CA ASN A 178 -0.34 7.15 -19.52
C ASN A 178 1.07 7.47 -19.06
N LEU A 179 1.24 8.64 -18.45
CA LEU A 179 2.53 9.07 -17.92
C LEU A 179 2.70 8.54 -16.50
N GLN A 180 3.82 7.84 -16.24
CA GLN A 180 4.17 7.34 -14.92
C GLN A 180 5.62 7.73 -14.57
N PRO A 181 5.97 7.76 -13.26
CA PRO A 181 7.29 8.18 -12.80
C PRO A 181 8.43 7.43 -13.50
N ALA A 182 9.31 8.17 -14.13
CA ALA A 182 10.38 7.60 -14.93
C ALA A 182 11.37 6.74 -14.13
N ALA A 183 11.45 6.93 -12.81
CA ALA A 183 12.33 6.15 -11.95
C ALA A 183 11.93 4.67 -11.88
N THR A 184 10.64 4.35 -11.90
CA THR A 184 10.11 2.99 -11.67
C THR A 184 9.41 2.39 -12.88
N ALA A 185 8.79 3.22 -13.74
CA ALA A 185 8.05 2.73 -14.90
C ALA A 185 8.96 2.12 -15.99
N ARG A 186 8.49 1.04 -16.62
CA ARG A 186 9.04 0.52 -17.88
C ARG A 186 8.41 1.30 -19.02
N ARG A 187 9.25 1.92 -19.87
CA ARG A 187 8.77 2.77 -20.97
C ARG A 187 8.03 1.93 -22.01
N TRP A 188 6.88 2.40 -22.45
CA TRP A 188 6.24 1.87 -23.64
C TRP A 188 6.95 2.41 -24.90
N LEU A 189 7.43 1.51 -25.73
CA LEU A 189 8.14 1.81 -26.99
C LEU A 189 7.15 1.67 -28.15
N ALA A 190 6.52 2.78 -28.53
CA ALA A 190 5.43 2.80 -29.51
C ALA A 190 5.83 2.20 -30.87
N ASP A 191 7.04 2.50 -31.38
CA ASP A 191 7.53 2.01 -32.66
C ASP A 191 7.63 0.49 -32.73
N SER A 192 8.05 -0.15 -31.63
CA SER A 192 8.19 -1.60 -31.52
C SER A 192 7.01 -2.29 -30.85
N ARG A 193 6.04 -1.50 -30.36
CA ARG A 193 4.84 -1.96 -29.62
C ARG A 193 5.18 -2.93 -28.49
N ARG A 194 6.19 -2.58 -27.71
CA ARG A 194 6.66 -3.38 -26.56
C ARG A 194 7.09 -2.49 -25.41
N TYR A 195 7.19 -3.07 -24.24
CA TYR A 195 7.77 -2.43 -23.06
C TYR A 195 9.30 -2.45 -23.10
N GLU A 196 9.94 -1.46 -22.46
CA GLU A 196 11.36 -1.43 -22.16
C GLU A 196 11.76 -2.71 -21.40
N ASP A 197 12.82 -3.38 -21.83
CA ASP A 197 13.34 -4.54 -21.12
C ASP A 197 14.11 -4.15 -19.85
N GLU A 198 14.30 -5.12 -18.94
CA GLU A 198 14.95 -4.89 -17.65
C GLU A 198 16.39 -4.37 -17.77
N ALA A 199 17.13 -4.79 -18.80
CA ALA A 199 18.50 -4.33 -18.99
C ALA A 199 18.54 -2.87 -19.48
N ALA A 200 17.63 -2.46 -20.35
CA ALA A 200 17.48 -1.08 -20.79
C ALA A 200 17.02 -0.17 -19.65
N TYR A 201 16.04 -0.63 -18.86
CA TYR A 201 15.58 0.07 -17.66
C TYR A 201 16.74 0.33 -16.68
N ARG A 202 17.50 -0.71 -16.32
CA ARG A 202 18.66 -0.59 -15.43
C ARG A 202 19.71 0.39 -15.96
N ARG A 203 20.04 0.33 -17.24
CA ARG A 203 21.00 1.27 -17.86
C ARG A 203 20.49 2.69 -17.72
N ARG A 204 19.25 2.97 -18.11
CA ARG A 204 18.64 4.29 -18.07
C ARG A 204 18.70 4.92 -16.67
N VAL A 205 18.29 4.16 -15.65
CA VAL A 205 18.30 4.64 -14.26
C VAL A 205 19.73 4.84 -13.75
N THR A 206 20.64 3.89 -14.04
CA THR A 206 22.04 4.00 -13.61
C THR A 206 22.74 5.21 -14.21
N GLU A 207 22.58 5.42 -15.52
CA GLU A 207 23.18 6.56 -16.24
C GLU A 207 22.65 7.90 -15.72
N ASP A 208 21.35 7.97 -15.46
CA ASP A 208 20.71 9.19 -14.94
C ASP A 208 21.22 9.57 -13.54
N LEU A 209 21.15 8.64 -12.59
CA LEU A 209 21.62 8.90 -11.22
C LEU A 209 23.12 9.19 -11.17
N LYS A 210 23.92 8.46 -11.94
CA LYS A 210 25.36 8.73 -12.07
C LYS A 210 25.62 10.12 -12.61
N ARG A 211 24.91 10.52 -13.65
CA ARG A 211 25.06 11.86 -14.26
C ARG A 211 24.75 12.98 -13.27
N ASN A 212 23.70 12.81 -12.45
CA ASN A 212 23.40 13.79 -11.41
C ASN A 212 24.49 13.86 -10.33
N ASN A 213 24.98 12.71 -9.88
CA ASN A 213 26.05 12.66 -8.88
C ASN A 213 27.34 13.32 -9.39
N ASP A 214 27.72 13.05 -10.65
CA ASP A 214 28.89 13.64 -11.27
C ASP A 214 28.74 15.17 -11.39
N LEU A 215 27.57 15.66 -11.81
CA LEU A 215 27.27 17.09 -11.89
C LEU A 215 27.37 17.76 -10.53
N LEU A 216 26.71 17.23 -9.52
CA LEU A 216 26.74 17.79 -8.16
C LEU A 216 28.16 17.78 -7.59
N LYS A 217 28.90 16.68 -7.77
CA LYS A 217 30.32 16.60 -7.38
C LYS A 217 31.18 17.66 -8.07
N GLN A 218 30.99 17.85 -9.37
CA GLN A 218 31.72 18.86 -10.15
C GLN A 218 31.44 20.29 -9.67
N ARG A 219 30.18 20.60 -9.34
CA ARG A 219 29.73 21.94 -8.98
C ARG A 219 30.00 22.30 -7.52
N LEU A 220 29.97 21.30 -6.62
CA LEU A 220 30.00 21.50 -5.14
C LEU A 220 31.22 20.87 -4.46
N GLY A 221 32.04 20.11 -5.18
CA GLY A 221 33.24 19.44 -4.66
C GLY A 221 33.01 18.03 -4.11
N ASN A 222 31.80 17.71 -3.62
CA ASN A 222 31.45 16.42 -3.05
C ASN A 222 30.25 15.79 -3.77
N ALA A 223 30.29 14.46 -3.94
CA ALA A 223 29.13 13.73 -4.41
C ALA A 223 28.07 13.66 -3.29
N PRO A 224 26.76 13.72 -3.63
CA PRO A 224 25.69 13.54 -2.65
C PRO A 224 25.68 12.11 -2.11
N ARG A 225 25.27 11.95 -0.86
CA ARG A 225 25.02 10.64 -0.23
C ARG A 225 23.53 10.37 -0.01
N ILE A 226 22.69 11.35 -0.34
CA ILE A 226 21.24 11.32 -0.15
C ILE A 226 20.58 11.31 -1.54
N ILE A 227 19.60 10.42 -1.74
CA ILE A 227 18.64 10.47 -2.83
C ILE A 227 17.26 10.82 -2.27
N VAL A 228 16.62 11.80 -2.86
CA VAL A 228 15.20 12.06 -2.71
C VAL A 228 14.52 11.53 -3.96
N TRP A 229 13.65 10.56 -3.80
CA TRP A 229 13.03 9.93 -4.97
C TRP A 229 11.96 10.83 -5.60
N PRO A 230 12.06 11.15 -6.91
CA PRO A 230 11.04 11.91 -7.61
C PRO A 230 9.66 11.26 -7.45
N TYR A 231 8.66 12.07 -7.10
CA TYR A 231 7.29 11.62 -6.78
C TYR A 231 7.23 10.60 -5.63
N GLY A 232 8.28 10.46 -4.82
CA GLY A 232 8.41 9.41 -3.82
C GLY A 232 8.55 7.99 -4.36
N ARG A 233 8.63 7.80 -5.68
CA ARG A 233 8.59 6.48 -6.33
C ARG A 233 9.97 5.86 -6.51
N TYR A 234 10.12 4.68 -5.96
CA TYR A 234 11.34 3.87 -6.00
C TYR A 234 11.00 2.37 -5.93
N ASN A 235 11.98 1.52 -6.21
CA ASN A 235 11.87 0.07 -6.06
C ASN A 235 13.21 -0.54 -5.60
N ALA A 236 13.26 -1.86 -5.42
CA ALA A 236 14.47 -2.56 -4.97
C ALA A 236 15.65 -2.34 -5.94
N GLU A 237 15.39 -2.34 -7.26
CA GLU A 237 16.43 -2.13 -8.28
C GLU A 237 16.99 -0.71 -8.23
N THR A 238 16.13 0.33 -8.20
CA THR A 238 16.58 1.73 -8.11
C THR A 238 17.35 1.99 -6.83
N THR A 239 16.92 1.39 -5.71
CA THR A 239 17.61 1.43 -4.43
C THR A 239 19.00 0.77 -4.52
N ALA A 240 19.10 -0.40 -5.15
CA ALA A 240 20.36 -1.09 -5.33
C ALA A 240 21.33 -0.28 -6.21
N ILE A 241 20.83 0.35 -7.28
CA ILE A 241 21.60 1.25 -8.15
C ILE A 241 22.09 2.46 -7.35
N ALA A 242 21.20 3.15 -6.63
CA ALA A 242 21.54 4.32 -5.83
C ALA A 242 22.64 4.02 -4.80
N ARG A 243 22.52 2.90 -4.07
CA ARG A 243 23.52 2.47 -3.10
C ARG A 243 24.89 2.19 -3.74
N LYS A 244 24.93 1.56 -4.91
CA LYS A 244 26.18 1.33 -5.67
C LYS A 244 26.85 2.64 -6.08
N LEU A 245 26.07 3.69 -6.30
CA LEU A 245 26.55 5.03 -6.66
C LEU A 245 26.90 5.90 -5.43
N GLY A 246 26.83 5.35 -4.21
CA GLY A 246 27.16 6.07 -2.97
C GLY A 246 25.98 6.84 -2.34
N LEU A 247 24.78 6.76 -2.92
CA LEU A 247 23.55 7.34 -2.36
C LEU A 247 22.99 6.37 -1.30
N THR A 248 23.44 6.51 -0.06
CA THR A 248 23.17 5.56 1.02
C THR A 248 21.95 5.90 1.86
N VAL A 249 21.48 7.14 1.79
CA VAL A 249 20.25 7.62 2.44
C VAL A 249 19.19 7.89 1.38
N GLY A 250 18.03 7.26 1.49
CA GLY A 250 16.90 7.43 0.57
C GLY A 250 15.71 8.03 1.28
N LEU A 251 15.16 9.10 0.72
CA LEU A 251 13.97 9.78 1.23
C LEU A 251 12.79 9.51 0.29
N THR A 252 11.70 8.99 0.85
CA THR A 252 10.49 8.54 0.15
C THR A 252 9.27 9.34 0.58
N LEU A 253 8.10 9.02 0.06
CA LEU A 253 6.81 9.52 0.51
C LEU A 253 5.91 8.39 1.05
N ASP A 254 6.52 7.24 1.40
CA ASP A 254 5.79 6.14 2.01
C ASP A 254 5.18 6.56 3.36
N ASP A 255 4.08 5.94 3.72
CA ASP A 255 3.42 6.15 5.01
C ASP A 255 4.12 5.43 6.16
N GLY A 256 3.79 5.87 7.38
CA GLY A 256 4.23 5.28 8.64
C GLY A 256 5.39 5.99 9.31
N ALA A 257 5.72 5.55 10.51
CA ALA A 257 6.78 6.10 11.34
C ALA A 257 8.18 5.77 10.81
N ASN A 258 9.15 6.65 11.10
CA ASN A 258 10.58 6.31 11.00
C ASN A 258 11.09 5.89 12.36
N THR A 259 11.21 4.60 12.57
CA THR A 259 11.79 4.00 13.76
C THR A 259 13.28 3.67 13.52
N ARG A 260 13.96 3.21 14.55
CA ARG A 260 15.34 2.73 14.43
C ARG A 260 15.48 1.55 13.46
N SER A 261 14.43 0.77 13.27
CA SER A 261 14.38 -0.35 12.32
C SER A 261 14.11 0.08 10.87
N THR A 262 13.62 1.31 10.63
CA THR A 262 13.37 1.82 9.27
C THR A 262 14.69 1.91 8.51
N PRO A 263 14.83 1.27 7.33
CA PRO A 263 16.07 1.31 6.58
C PRO A 263 16.46 2.72 6.14
N LEU A 264 17.75 3.09 6.25
CA LEU A 264 18.23 4.41 5.83
C LEU A 264 17.90 4.77 4.38
N HIS A 265 17.77 3.78 3.51
CA HIS A 265 17.47 4.00 2.09
C HIS A 265 15.96 4.13 1.79
N ALA A 266 15.11 4.07 2.82
CA ALA A 266 13.66 4.12 2.69
C ALA A 266 13.03 4.96 3.83
N LEU A 267 13.60 6.11 4.13
CA LEU A 267 13.07 7.02 5.15
C LEU A 267 11.84 7.75 4.63
N ARG A 268 10.80 7.74 5.42
CA ARG A 268 9.47 8.22 5.08
C ARG A 268 9.32 9.70 5.41
N ARG A 269 8.67 10.46 4.53
CA ARG A 269 8.46 11.89 4.72
C ARG A 269 6.98 12.25 4.69
N ILE A 270 6.63 13.29 5.41
CA ILE A 270 5.33 13.94 5.33
C ILE A 270 5.40 15.03 4.28
N LEU A 271 4.61 14.92 3.22
CA LEU A 271 4.48 15.95 2.19
C LEU A 271 3.64 17.09 2.74
N VAL A 272 4.23 18.29 2.83
CA VAL A 272 3.53 19.48 3.33
C VAL A 272 2.86 20.21 2.17
N GLU A 273 1.55 20.13 2.12
CA GLU A 273 0.72 20.77 1.11
C GLU A 273 0.27 22.18 1.54
N ARG A 274 -0.12 22.98 0.56
CA ARG A 274 -0.63 24.35 0.76
C ARG A 274 -1.77 24.47 1.76
N THR A 275 -2.66 23.49 1.76
CA THR A 275 -3.88 23.50 2.59
C THR A 275 -3.64 22.96 3.99
N MET A 276 -2.45 22.42 4.26
CA MET A 276 -2.11 21.81 5.56
C MET A 276 -1.97 22.88 6.65
N ALA A 277 -3.01 23.01 7.47
CA ALA A 277 -2.97 23.84 8.67
C ALA A 277 -2.13 23.16 9.78
N LEU A 278 -1.81 23.89 10.86
CA LEU A 278 -1.07 23.31 12.00
C LEU A 278 -1.77 22.09 12.62
N TRP A 279 -3.10 22.12 12.65
CA TRP A 279 -3.88 20.95 13.11
C TRP A 279 -3.68 19.73 12.22
N ASP A 280 -3.67 19.92 10.90
CA ASP A 280 -3.48 18.83 9.94
C ASP A 280 -2.06 18.27 10.03
N LEU A 281 -1.06 19.14 10.17
CA LEU A 281 0.33 18.74 10.38
C LEU A 281 0.50 17.92 11.66
N ASN A 282 -0.08 18.37 12.77
CA ASN A 282 -0.04 17.65 14.04
C ASN A 282 -0.68 16.27 13.91
N ARG A 283 -1.88 16.20 13.34
CA ARG A 283 -2.60 14.94 13.14
C ARG A 283 -1.80 13.98 12.26
N GLU A 284 -1.19 14.47 11.19
CA GLU A 284 -0.37 13.65 10.29
C GLU A 284 0.86 13.08 11.02
N ILE A 285 1.53 13.89 11.84
CA ILE A 285 2.67 13.42 12.65
C ILE A 285 2.20 12.38 13.67
N GLU A 286 1.12 12.64 14.38
CA GLU A 286 0.59 11.73 15.41
C GLU A 286 0.12 10.39 14.81
N SER A 287 -0.60 10.42 13.67
CA SER A 287 -1.08 9.20 13.03
C SER A 287 0.05 8.32 12.53
N ARG A 288 1.11 8.91 11.96
CA ARG A 288 2.30 8.16 11.53
C ARG A 288 3.05 7.56 12.70
N ASN A 289 3.22 8.31 13.80
CA ASN A 289 3.88 7.84 15.01
C ASN A 289 3.07 6.72 15.69
N ALA A 290 1.75 6.78 15.63
CA ALA A 290 0.87 5.71 16.09
C ALA A 290 0.79 4.53 15.11
N ASN A 291 1.44 4.63 13.95
CA ASN A 291 1.40 3.66 12.85
C ASN A 291 -0.04 3.31 12.44
N LEU A 292 -0.92 4.33 12.42
CA LEU A 292 -2.31 4.15 12.03
C LEU A 292 -2.40 4.05 10.50
N PRO A 293 -3.13 3.05 9.99
CA PRO A 293 -3.43 2.98 8.58
C PRO A 293 -4.19 4.23 8.10
N ASP A 294 -3.92 4.69 6.89
CA ASP A 294 -4.65 5.77 6.20
C ASP A 294 -4.87 7.05 7.03
N ASP A 295 -3.86 7.49 7.78
CA ASP A 295 -3.91 8.66 8.66
C ASP A 295 -5.05 8.58 9.69
N GLY A 296 -5.52 7.37 10.00
CA GLY A 296 -6.66 7.12 10.88
C GLY A 296 -8.01 7.60 10.32
N ARG A 297 -8.07 7.96 9.03
CA ARG A 297 -9.33 8.33 8.37
C ARG A 297 -10.19 7.11 8.08
N PRO A 298 -11.53 7.23 8.19
CA PRO A 298 -12.43 6.14 7.83
C PRO A 298 -12.27 5.71 6.37
N GLY A 299 -12.15 4.41 6.15
CA GLY A 299 -12.14 3.81 4.82
C GLY A 299 -13.54 3.80 4.19
N LYS A 300 -13.66 4.40 3.00
CA LYS A 300 -14.85 4.36 2.15
C LYS A 300 -14.44 3.67 0.86
N ILE A 301 -14.75 2.39 0.76
CA ILE A 301 -14.12 1.49 -0.20
C ILE A 301 -15.15 0.99 -1.21
N MET A 302 -14.77 0.98 -2.48
CA MET A 302 -15.58 0.48 -3.59
C MET A 302 -14.81 -0.62 -4.31
N HIS A 303 -15.43 -1.78 -4.52
CA HIS A 303 -14.92 -2.75 -5.47
C HIS A 303 -15.29 -2.36 -6.90
N VAL A 304 -14.33 -2.52 -7.80
CA VAL A 304 -14.51 -2.22 -9.23
C VAL A 304 -14.13 -3.43 -10.06
N ASP A 305 -15.11 -4.00 -10.73
CA ASP A 305 -14.90 -5.06 -11.71
C ASP A 305 -14.47 -4.45 -13.05
N LEU A 306 -13.27 -4.81 -13.52
CA LEU A 306 -12.81 -4.39 -14.84
C LEU A 306 -13.59 -5.03 -15.97
N ASP A 307 -14.29 -6.15 -15.72
CA ASP A 307 -15.20 -6.78 -16.67
C ASP A 307 -16.35 -5.85 -17.07
N TYR A 308 -16.80 -4.94 -16.20
CA TYR A 308 -17.78 -3.89 -16.54
C TYR A 308 -17.19 -2.73 -17.34
N ILE A 309 -15.88 -2.55 -17.31
CA ILE A 309 -15.21 -1.48 -18.05
C ILE A 309 -14.76 -1.96 -19.42
N TYR A 310 -14.27 -3.20 -19.48
CA TYR A 310 -13.80 -3.79 -20.72
C TYR A 310 -14.90 -3.84 -21.78
N ASP A 311 -14.52 -3.43 -23.00
CA ASP A 311 -15.33 -3.62 -24.20
C ASP A 311 -14.39 -3.89 -25.39
N PRO A 312 -14.73 -4.79 -26.31
CA PRO A 312 -13.95 -5.01 -27.53
C PRO A 312 -13.82 -3.75 -28.40
N ASP A 313 -14.82 -2.85 -28.34
CA ASP A 313 -14.73 -1.52 -28.94
C ASP A 313 -14.00 -0.55 -27.99
N PRO A 314 -12.80 -0.05 -28.35
CA PRO A 314 -12.05 0.90 -27.53
C PRO A 314 -12.81 2.17 -27.19
N ALA A 315 -13.71 2.64 -28.08
CA ALA A 315 -14.50 3.85 -27.83
C ALA A 315 -15.55 3.61 -26.74
N GLN A 316 -16.20 2.44 -26.77
CA GLN A 316 -17.15 2.04 -25.72
C GLN A 316 -16.42 1.81 -24.39
N GLN A 317 -15.24 1.17 -24.41
CA GLN A 317 -14.41 0.98 -23.22
C GLN A 317 -14.04 2.32 -22.56
N GLU A 318 -13.64 3.34 -23.33
CA GLU A 318 -13.35 4.67 -22.79
C GLU A 318 -14.61 5.37 -22.24
N GLN A 319 -15.78 5.16 -22.84
CA GLN A 319 -17.05 5.65 -22.28
C GLN A 319 -17.39 4.99 -20.94
N ASN A 320 -17.21 3.64 -20.84
CA ASN A 320 -17.42 2.92 -19.60
C ASN A 320 -16.47 3.42 -18.51
N LEU A 321 -15.18 3.64 -18.84
CA LEU A 321 -14.22 4.23 -17.93
C LEU A 321 -14.63 5.65 -17.48
N GLY A 322 -15.10 6.50 -18.40
CA GLY A 322 -15.63 7.82 -18.05
C GLY A 322 -16.79 7.74 -17.03
N ARG A 323 -17.75 6.84 -17.26
CA ARG A 323 -18.87 6.61 -16.32
C ARG A 323 -18.39 6.12 -14.94
N LEU A 324 -17.38 5.24 -14.92
CA LEU A 324 -16.78 4.78 -13.66
C LEU A 324 -16.18 5.96 -12.88
N LEU A 325 -15.39 6.84 -13.53
CA LEU A 325 -14.76 7.97 -12.87
C LEU A 325 -15.79 8.96 -12.31
N ASP A 326 -16.84 9.27 -13.08
CA ASP A 326 -17.94 10.11 -12.62
C ASP A 326 -18.64 9.49 -11.40
N ARG A 327 -18.82 8.16 -11.42
CA ARG A 327 -19.45 7.42 -10.33
C ARG A 327 -18.58 7.42 -9.06
N ILE A 328 -17.29 7.20 -9.17
CA ILE A 328 -16.33 7.28 -8.05
C ILE A 328 -16.38 8.67 -7.41
N GLN A 329 -16.41 9.74 -8.23
CA GLN A 329 -16.55 11.11 -7.74
C GLN A 329 -17.88 11.34 -7.05
N ALA A 330 -18.98 10.84 -7.64
CA ALA A 330 -20.31 10.98 -7.07
C ALA A 330 -20.47 10.27 -5.73
N LEU A 331 -19.88 9.08 -5.55
CA LEU A 331 -19.90 8.31 -4.31
C LEU A 331 -18.97 8.87 -3.23
N GLY A 332 -17.91 9.58 -3.60
CA GLY A 332 -16.96 10.17 -2.66
C GLY A 332 -16.10 9.14 -1.93
N VAL A 333 -15.86 7.96 -2.53
CA VAL A 333 -14.97 6.93 -1.98
C VAL A 333 -13.53 7.40 -1.99
N ASN A 334 -12.73 6.91 -1.04
CA ASN A 334 -11.31 7.26 -0.91
C ASN A 334 -10.37 6.10 -1.24
N THR A 335 -10.90 4.90 -1.37
CA THR A 335 -10.15 3.68 -1.70
C THR A 335 -10.93 2.87 -2.72
N VAL A 336 -10.21 2.27 -3.67
CA VAL A 336 -10.78 1.36 -4.68
C VAL A 336 -10.04 0.02 -4.61
N TYR A 337 -10.80 -1.07 -4.57
CA TYR A 337 -10.33 -2.42 -4.83
C TYR A 337 -10.61 -2.74 -6.30
N LEU A 338 -9.57 -2.70 -7.12
CA LEU A 338 -9.68 -2.81 -8.57
C LEU A 338 -9.32 -4.23 -9.02
N GLN A 339 -10.25 -4.91 -9.69
CA GLN A 339 -10.02 -6.23 -10.26
C GLN A 339 -8.89 -6.21 -11.29
N ALA A 340 -7.89 -7.08 -11.12
CA ALA A 340 -6.77 -7.19 -12.07
C ALA A 340 -6.84 -8.43 -12.97
N PHE A 341 -7.76 -9.35 -12.70
CA PHE A 341 -8.00 -10.61 -13.39
C PHE A 341 -9.30 -10.58 -14.19
N ALA A 342 -9.53 -11.59 -15.00
CA ALA A 342 -10.80 -11.84 -15.68
C ALA A 342 -11.15 -13.33 -15.62
N ASP A 343 -12.44 -13.60 -15.53
CA ASP A 343 -13.06 -14.92 -15.60
C ASP A 343 -14.13 -14.89 -16.70
N PRO A 344 -13.70 -14.95 -18.00
CA PRO A 344 -14.63 -14.81 -19.14
C PRO A 344 -15.66 -15.92 -19.28
N ASP A 345 -15.39 -17.11 -18.75
CA ASP A 345 -16.31 -18.25 -18.80
C ASP A 345 -17.17 -18.42 -17.54
N ALA A 346 -16.94 -17.53 -16.54
CA ALA A 346 -17.69 -17.46 -15.29
C ALA A 346 -17.64 -18.77 -14.47
N ASN A 347 -16.50 -19.47 -14.48
CA ASN A 347 -16.32 -20.70 -13.73
C ASN A 347 -15.75 -20.48 -12.31
N GLY A 348 -15.41 -19.23 -11.94
CA GLY A 348 -14.90 -18.83 -10.64
C GLY A 348 -13.36 -18.83 -10.53
N ALA A 349 -12.63 -19.21 -11.59
CA ALA A 349 -11.19 -19.12 -11.65
C ALA A 349 -10.74 -18.15 -12.75
N ALA A 350 -9.69 -17.38 -12.47
CA ALA A 350 -9.16 -16.45 -13.45
C ALA A 350 -8.38 -17.18 -14.55
N ASP A 351 -8.78 -17.05 -15.80
CA ASP A 351 -8.11 -17.61 -16.97
C ASP A 351 -7.49 -16.54 -17.88
N ALA A 352 -7.72 -15.26 -17.56
CA ALA A 352 -7.12 -14.11 -18.22
C ALA A 352 -6.83 -12.99 -17.21
N VAL A 353 -6.06 -11.99 -17.64
CA VAL A 353 -5.73 -10.82 -16.81
C VAL A 353 -5.83 -9.51 -17.58
N TYR A 354 -5.82 -8.37 -16.88
CA TYR A 354 -5.86 -7.02 -17.45
C TYR A 354 -4.52 -6.29 -17.42
N PHE A 355 -3.41 -7.04 -17.38
CA PHE A 355 -2.06 -6.50 -17.38
C PHE A 355 -1.09 -7.39 -18.16
N PRO A 356 0.03 -6.84 -18.67
CA PRO A 356 1.07 -7.64 -19.33
C PRO A 356 1.66 -8.69 -18.39
N ASN A 357 1.68 -9.96 -18.83
CA ASN A 357 2.17 -11.07 -18.02
C ASN A 357 2.76 -12.20 -18.87
N ARG A 358 3.43 -13.17 -18.21
CA ARG A 358 4.14 -14.29 -18.82
C ARG A 358 3.33 -15.58 -18.98
N HIS A 359 2.19 -15.72 -18.31
CA HIS A 359 1.57 -17.04 -18.10
C HIS A 359 0.15 -17.16 -18.61
N LEU A 360 -0.62 -16.09 -18.60
CA LEU A 360 -2.04 -16.08 -18.95
C LEU A 360 -2.34 -15.22 -20.18
N PRO A 361 -3.43 -15.46 -20.90
CA PRO A 361 -3.94 -14.50 -21.85
C PRO A 361 -4.15 -13.14 -21.22
N MET A 362 -3.72 -12.06 -21.88
CA MET A 362 -4.08 -10.71 -21.52
C MET A 362 -5.37 -10.34 -22.25
N ARG A 363 -6.49 -10.18 -21.52
CA ARG A 363 -7.77 -9.77 -22.12
C ARG A 363 -7.69 -8.37 -22.70
N ALA A 364 -7.09 -7.46 -21.94
CA ALA A 364 -6.71 -6.12 -22.38
C ALA A 364 -5.61 -5.57 -21.47
N ASP A 365 -4.77 -4.66 -21.96
CA ASP A 365 -3.84 -3.87 -21.13
C ASP A 365 -4.62 -2.68 -20.52
N LEU A 366 -5.48 -2.97 -19.56
CA LEU A 366 -6.49 -2.06 -19.04
C LEU A 366 -6.27 -1.65 -17.57
N PHE A 367 -5.71 -2.53 -16.75
CA PHE A 367 -5.55 -2.28 -15.31
C PHE A 367 -4.73 -1.01 -15.05
N ASN A 368 -3.60 -0.85 -15.73
CA ASN A 368 -2.78 0.36 -15.63
C ASN A 368 -3.55 1.62 -16.04
N ARG A 369 -4.31 1.54 -17.16
CA ARG A 369 -5.14 2.64 -17.64
C ARG A 369 -6.13 3.11 -16.60
N VAL A 370 -6.91 2.18 -16.04
CA VAL A 370 -7.98 2.49 -15.09
C VAL A 370 -7.41 2.98 -13.77
N SER A 371 -6.42 2.28 -13.20
CA SER A 371 -5.75 2.68 -11.96
C SER A 371 -5.21 4.12 -12.04
N TRP A 372 -4.50 4.45 -13.12
CA TRP A 372 -3.97 5.79 -13.33
C TRP A 372 -5.07 6.86 -13.46
N GLN A 373 -6.14 6.57 -14.21
CA GLN A 373 -7.27 7.51 -14.35
C GLN A 373 -7.97 7.75 -13.01
N ILE A 374 -8.17 6.70 -12.21
CA ILE A 374 -8.74 6.82 -10.87
C ILE A 374 -7.85 7.73 -10.01
N ALA A 375 -6.55 7.44 -9.94
CA ALA A 375 -5.62 8.19 -9.10
C ALA A 375 -5.44 9.66 -9.50
N THR A 376 -5.53 9.97 -10.81
CA THR A 376 -5.26 11.32 -11.32
C THR A 376 -6.50 12.19 -11.54
N ARG A 377 -7.69 11.59 -11.63
CA ARG A 377 -8.93 12.30 -11.98
C ARG A 377 -10.02 12.21 -10.93
N THR A 378 -9.77 11.54 -9.81
CA THR A 378 -10.74 11.42 -8.71
C THR A 378 -10.08 11.79 -7.37
N GLN A 379 -10.89 11.80 -6.30
CA GLN A 379 -10.41 12.01 -4.94
C GLN A 379 -9.84 10.73 -4.27
N VAL A 380 -9.82 9.60 -4.97
CA VAL A 380 -9.29 8.33 -4.47
C VAL A 380 -7.82 8.50 -4.08
N LYS A 381 -7.49 8.05 -2.89
CA LYS A 381 -6.13 8.12 -2.34
C LYS A 381 -5.36 6.81 -2.53
N ARG A 382 -6.06 5.68 -2.61
CA ARG A 382 -5.46 4.35 -2.70
C ARG A 382 -6.19 3.46 -3.69
N VAL A 383 -5.43 2.83 -4.58
CA VAL A 383 -5.91 1.79 -5.48
C VAL A 383 -5.20 0.50 -5.14
N TYR A 384 -5.97 -0.46 -4.64
CA TYR A 384 -5.49 -1.83 -4.38
C TYR A 384 -5.77 -2.71 -5.59
N ALA A 385 -4.81 -3.53 -5.95
CA ALA A 385 -5.08 -4.60 -6.90
C ALA A 385 -5.81 -5.74 -6.19
N TRP A 386 -7.01 -6.05 -6.64
CA TRP A 386 -7.77 -7.20 -6.21
C TRP A 386 -7.37 -8.40 -7.07
N MET A 387 -6.75 -9.42 -6.43
CA MET A 387 -6.06 -10.53 -7.07
C MET A 387 -6.42 -11.87 -6.44
N PRO A 388 -6.70 -12.92 -7.24
CA PRO A 388 -6.72 -14.30 -6.74
C PRO A 388 -5.34 -14.71 -6.24
N MET A 389 -5.31 -15.55 -5.21
CA MET A 389 -4.08 -16.23 -4.79
C MET A 389 -3.97 -17.63 -5.42
N LEU A 390 -5.02 -18.42 -5.36
CA LEU A 390 -5.02 -19.80 -5.83
C LEU A 390 -5.91 -20.05 -7.05
N ALA A 391 -6.99 -19.27 -7.23
CA ALA A 391 -8.01 -19.47 -8.25
C ALA A 391 -7.54 -19.03 -9.65
N TRP A 392 -6.59 -19.77 -10.19
CA TRP A 392 -6.02 -19.56 -11.51
C TRP A 392 -6.23 -20.79 -12.39
N GLU A 393 -6.76 -20.59 -13.58
CA GLU A 393 -6.85 -21.60 -14.63
C GLU A 393 -5.78 -21.35 -15.70
N LEU A 394 -4.69 -22.11 -15.62
CA LEU A 394 -3.57 -21.95 -16.52
C LEU A 394 -3.81 -22.63 -17.87
N PRO A 395 -3.29 -22.08 -18.98
CA PRO A 395 -3.29 -22.76 -20.28
C PRO A 395 -2.71 -24.15 -20.19
N ARG A 396 -3.31 -25.13 -20.88
CA ARG A 396 -2.93 -26.56 -20.82
C ARG A 396 -1.47 -26.86 -21.14
N ASN A 397 -0.79 -25.99 -21.87
CA ASN A 397 0.63 -26.10 -22.18
C ASN A 397 1.54 -25.58 -21.05
N ASN A 398 0.98 -24.95 -20.01
CA ASN A 398 1.76 -24.55 -18.84
C ASN A 398 2.02 -25.78 -17.96
N PRO A 399 3.29 -26.06 -17.59
CA PRO A 399 3.62 -27.24 -16.76
C PRO A 399 2.92 -27.29 -15.39
N ALA A 400 2.51 -26.13 -14.85
CA ALA A 400 1.82 -26.02 -13.58
C ALA A 400 0.29 -26.19 -13.68
N ALA A 401 -0.28 -26.29 -14.89
CA ALA A 401 -1.73 -26.37 -15.08
C ALA A 401 -2.37 -27.60 -14.41
N ALA A 402 -1.60 -28.68 -14.23
CA ALA A 402 -2.05 -29.90 -13.57
C ALA A 402 -1.85 -29.88 -12.04
N ASP A 403 -1.17 -28.88 -11.50
CA ASP A 403 -0.84 -28.79 -10.08
C ASP A 403 -1.99 -28.12 -9.29
N THR A 404 -3.17 -28.70 -9.36
CA THR A 404 -4.39 -28.17 -8.74
C THR A 404 -4.62 -28.75 -7.35
N VAL A 405 -5.39 -28.01 -6.54
CA VAL A 405 -5.94 -28.52 -5.28
C VAL A 405 -6.78 -29.75 -5.56
N VAL A 406 -6.60 -30.79 -4.76
CA VAL A 406 -7.38 -32.03 -4.84
C VAL A 406 -8.32 -32.12 -3.65
N THR A 407 -9.62 -32.11 -3.92
CA THR A 407 -10.66 -32.29 -2.90
C THR A 407 -11.03 -33.77 -2.79
N LEU A 408 -11.02 -34.34 -1.57
CA LEU A 408 -11.55 -35.69 -1.35
C LEU A 408 -13.09 -35.66 -1.36
N PRO A 409 -13.75 -36.68 -1.97
CA PRO A 409 -15.18 -36.83 -1.88
C PRO A 409 -15.63 -36.99 -0.42
N ARG A 410 -16.70 -36.31 -0.03
CA ARG A 410 -17.33 -36.46 1.29
C ARG A 410 -18.29 -37.63 1.29
N ALA A 411 -18.34 -38.33 2.42
CA ALA A 411 -19.31 -39.41 2.63
C ALA A 411 -20.72 -38.89 2.94
N ASP A 412 -20.81 -37.64 3.42
CA ASP A 412 -22.04 -36.93 3.72
C ASP A 412 -22.16 -35.68 2.81
N ASN A 413 -23.36 -35.46 2.25
CA ASN A 413 -23.65 -34.27 1.45
C ASN A 413 -23.83 -32.98 2.28
N ASN A 414 -23.37 -32.93 3.53
CA ASN A 414 -23.44 -31.75 4.40
C ASN A 414 -22.36 -30.76 3.96
N GLY A 415 -22.71 -29.98 2.96
CA GLY A 415 -21.85 -29.11 2.21
C GLY A 415 -21.20 -27.95 2.97
N HIS A 416 -20.07 -28.18 3.61
CA HIS A 416 -19.15 -27.11 3.91
C HIS A 416 -18.13 -27.05 2.78
N LEU A 417 -18.17 -25.96 2.00
CA LEU A 417 -17.25 -25.53 0.97
C LEU A 417 -16.61 -26.62 0.06
N ASN A 418 -17.32 -26.94 -0.98
CA ASN A 418 -16.68 -27.14 -2.27
C ASN A 418 -16.74 -25.78 -2.98
N MET A 419 -15.59 -25.12 -3.20
CA MET A 419 -15.55 -23.82 -3.90
C MET A 419 -16.07 -23.96 -5.35
N GLY A 420 -16.09 -25.18 -5.88
CA GLY A 420 -16.68 -25.47 -7.18
C GLY A 420 -15.83 -25.06 -8.37
N TYR A 421 -14.68 -24.38 -8.16
CA TYR A 421 -13.81 -23.87 -9.21
C TYR A 421 -12.36 -24.35 -9.04
N PRO A 422 -11.56 -24.39 -10.14
CA PRO A 422 -10.16 -24.79 -10.10
C PRO A 422 -9.32 -23.85 -9.24
N ARG A 423 -8.40 -24.41 -8.45
CA ARG A 423 -7.38 -23.66 -7.71
C ARG A 423 -6.05 -24.36 -7.83
N LEU A 424 -4.98 -23.60 -8.01
CA LEU A 424 -3.62 -24.12 -7.97
C LEU A 424 -3.24 -24.49 -6.53
N SER A 425 -2.55 -25.62 -6.36
CA SER A 425 -2.13 -26.07 -5.04
C SER A 425 -1.05 -25.17 -4.44
N PRO A 426 -1.24 -24.62 -3.23
CA PRO A 426 -0.20 -23.85 -2.55
C PRO A 426 0.98 -24.72 -2.09
N PHE A 427 0.88 -26.03 -2.20
CA PHE A 427 1.94 -26.99 -1.89
C PHE A 427 2.81 -27.34 -3.11
N SER A 428 2.40 -26.99 -4.34
CA SER A 428 3.22 -27.16 -5.53
C SER A 428 4.18 -25.99 -5.73
N ALA A 429 5.48 -26.29 -5.78
CA ALA A 429 6.51 -25.29 -6.04
C ALA A 429 6.36 -24.64 -7.44
N ARG A 430 5.87 -25.41 -8.44
CA ARG A 430 5.63 -24.89 -9.80
C ARG A 430 4.44 -23.93 -9.84
N ALA A 431 3.33 -24.31 -9.18
CA ALA A 431 2.16 -23.45 -9.06
C ALA A 431 2.53 -22.14 -8.35
N ARG A 432 3.22 -22.21 -7.21
CA ARG A 432 3.70 -21.02 -6.48
C ARG A 432 4.59 -20.12 -7.35
N ALA A 433 5.49 -20.70 -8.16
CA ALA A 433 6.35 -19.93 -9.03
C ALA A 433 5.56 -19.13 -10.09
N VAL A 434 4.56 -19.76 -10.72
CA VAL A 434 3.66 -19.09 -11.68
C VAL A 434 2.88 -17.97 -11.02
N ILE A 435 2.30 -18.22 -9.85
CA ILE A 435 1.55 -17.20 -9.11
C ILE A 435 2.47 -16.00 -8.74
N ARG A 436 3.68 -16.27 -8.23
CA ARG A 436 4.66 -15.21 -7.97
C ARG A 436 4.99 -14.38 -9.20
N ASP A 437 5.16 -15.03 -10.34
CA ASP A 437 5.42 -14.35 -11.60
C ASP A 437 4.27 -13.43 -12.00
N LEU A 438 3.01 -13.85 -11.83
CA LEU A 438 1.83 -13.01 -12.10
C LEU A 438 1.79 -11.75 -11.20
N TYR A 439 2.06 -11.91 -9.90
CA TYR A 439 2.13 -10.78 -8.97
C TYR A 439 3.29 -9.82 -9.29
N GLN A 440 4.44 -10.36 -9.70
CA GLN A 440 5.58 -9.55 -10.13
C GLN A 440 5.28 -8.77 -11.42
N ASP A 441 4.64 -9.42 -12.39
CA ASP A 441 4.28 -8.80 -13.67
C ASP A 441 3.28 -7.66 -13.48
N LEU A 442 2.28 -7.84 -12.61
CA LEU A 442 1.36 -6.78 -12.22
C LEU A 442 2.11 -5.58 -11.60
N ALA A 443 2.95 -5.84 -10.61
CA ALA A 443 3.68 -4.79 -9.89
C ALA A 443 4.64 -3.99 -10.81
N ARG A 444 5.19 -4.63 -11.83
CA ARG A 444 6.05 -3.98 -12.84
C ARG A 444 5.30 -3.13 -13.83
N SER A 445 4.07 -3.51 -14.12
CA SER A 445 3.24 -2.83 -15.13
C SER A 445 2.45 -1.65 -14.58
N THR A 446 2.13 -1.64 -13.28
CA THR A 446 1.25 -0.64 -12.69
C THR A 446 1.71 -0.23 -11.30
N PRO A 447 1.77 1.09 -10.97
CA PRO A 447 1.89 1.55 -9.61
C PRO A 447 0.66 1.16 -8.79
N LEU A 448 0.90 0.60 -7.59
CA LEU A 448 -0.11 0.13 -6.65
C LEU A 448 0.08 0.80 -5.30
N ASP A 449 -1.03 0.97 -4.56
CA ASP A 449 -0.99 1.37 -3.16
C ASP A 449 -1.23 0.17 -2.23
N GLY A 450 -1.76 -0.92 -2.77
CA GLY A 450 -1.97 -2.15 -2.00
C GLY A 450 -2.39 -3.36 -2.82
N LEU A 451 -2.49 -4.48 -2.13
CA LEU A 451 -3.05 -5.74 -2.61
C LEU A 451 -4.27 -6.11 -1.77
N LEU A 452 -5.35 -6.51 -2.42
CA LEU A 452 -6.42 -7.29 -1.79
C LEU A 452 -6.30 -8.73 -2.27
N PHE A 453 -5.99 -9.65 -1.37
CA PHE A 453 -6.08 -11.08 -1.62
C PHE A 453 -7.54 -11.51 -1.60
N HIS A 454 -7.99 -12.09 -2.70
CA HIS A 454 -9.35 -12.53 -2.91
C HIS A 454 -9.80 -13.61 -1.90
N ASP A 455 -11.07 -13.94 -1.86
CA ASP A 455 -11.66 -14.94 -0.96
C ASP A 455 -11.25 -16.38 -1.26
N ASP A 456 -10.60 -16.62 -2.38
CA ASP A 456 -10.03 -17.91 -2.81
C ASP A 456 -8.83 -18.39 -1.95
N VAL A 457 -8.34 -17.53 -1.03
CA VAL A 457 -7.28 -17.88 -0.07
C VAL A 457 -7.85 -18.79 1.01
N THR A 458 -8.25 -19.99 0.61
CA THR A 458 -8.94 -20.95 1.47
C THR A 458 -8.67 -22.40 1.04
N LEU A 459 -8.69 -23.31 2.00
CA LEU A 459 -8.68 -24.76 1.80
C LEU A 459 -9.71 -25.39 2.75
N SER A 460 -10.58 -26.21 2.23
CA SER A 460 -11.56 -26.89 3.08
C SER A 460 -10.92 -27.96 3.96
N ASP A 461 -11.72 -28.53 4.84
CA ASP A 461 -11.32 -29.66 5.69
C ASP A 461 -11.11 -30.99 4.91
N TYR A 462 -11.37 -31.01 3.61
CA TYR A 462 -11.09 -32.12 2.67
C TYR A 462 -10.01 -31.78 1.64
N GLU A 463 -9.32 -30.67 1.82
CA GLU A 463 -8.30 -30.14 0.91
C GLU A 463 -7.02 -29.77 1.66
N ASP A 464 -5.86 -29.93 1.06
CA ASP A 464 -5.53 -30.44 -0.26
C ASP A 464 -5.09 -31.92 -0.15
N ALA A 465 -5.56 -32.77 -1.05
CA ALA A 465 -5.17 -34.17 -1.13
C ALA A 465 -4.22 -34.45 -2.31
N SER A 466 -3.60 -33.42 -2.88
CA SER A 466 -2.58 -33.57 -3.94
C SER A 466 -1.34 -34.29 -3.42
N PRO A 467 -0.57 -34.97 -4.29
CA PRO A 467 0.66 -35.66 -3.89
C PRO A 467 1.67 -34.75 -3.18
N GLU A 468 1.77 -33.49 -3.60
CA GLU A 468 2.63 -32.47 -3.02
C GLU A 468 2.19 -32.10 -1.59
N ALA A 469 0.88 -31.88 -1.41
CA ALA A 469 0.30 -31.62 -0.10
C ALA A 469 0.52 -32.77 0.87
N LEU A 470 0.26 -34.01 0.44
CA LEU A 470 0.44 -35.19 1.28
C LEU A 470 1.90 -35.40 1.71
N ARG A 471 2.87 -35.14 0.83
CA ARG A 471 4.30 -35.13 1.20
C ARG A 471 4.61 -34.03 2.22
N THR A 472 4.01 -32.87 2.08
CA THR A 472 4.19 -31.77 3.02
C THR A 472 3.62 -32.12 4.39
N TYR A 473 2.43 -32.72 4.46
CA TYR A 473 1.83 -33.18 5.73
C TYR A 473 2.71 -34.20 6.43
N GLN A 474 3.30 -35.13 5.69
CA GLN A 474 4.25 -36.08 6.24
C GLN A 474 5.49 -35.39 6.83
N SER A 475 6.01 -34.35 6.18
CA SER A 475 7.11 -33.55 6.71
C SER A 475 6.75 -32.79 7.99
N TRP A 476 5.47 -32.47 8.19
CA TRP A 476 4.94 -31.88 9.43
C TRP A 476 4.70 -32.90 10.55
N GLY A 477 4.98 -34.18 10.32
CA GLY A 477 4.71 -35.26 11.25
C GLY A 477 3.22 -35.62 11.34
N LEU A 478 2.47 -35.39 10.26
CA LEU A 478 1.08 -35.80 10.11
C LEU A 478 0.98 -37.00 9.16
N PRO A 479 -0.12 -37.77 9.20
CA PRO A 479 -0.36 -38.82 8.20
C PRO A 479 -0.40 -38.24 6.77
N ALA A 480 0.18 -38.94 5.80
CA ALA A 480 0.07 -38.60 4.39
C ALA A 480 -1.30 -39.04 3.82
N SER A 481 -2.39 -38.72 4.52
CA SER A 481 -3.76 -39.09 4.17
C SER A 481 -4.73 -38.15 4.87
N VAL A 482 -5.52 -37.42 4.09
CA VAL A 482 -6.55 -36.52 4.62
C VAL A 482 -7.58 -37.31 5.43
N ALA A 483 -7.98 -38.51 4.96
CA ALA A 483 -8.92 -39.36 5.69
C ALA A 483 -8.36 -39.81 7.06
N ALA A 484 -7.05 -40.10 7.16
CA ALA A 484 -6.43 -40.45 8.44
C ALA A 484 -6.29 -39.25 9.38
N ILE A 485 -6.13 -38.05 8.85
CA ILE A 485 -6.14 -36.80 9.64
C ILE A 485 -7.52 -36.55 10.23
N HIS A 486 -8.59 -36.74 9.43
CA HIS A 486 -9.97 -36.61 9.88
C HIS A 486 -10.38 -37.63 10.96
N ALA A 487 -9.67 -38.74 11.11
CA ALA A 487 -9.95 -39.74 12.14
C ALA A 487 -9.61 -39.27 13.56
N SER A 488 -9.01 -38.10 13.74
CA SER A 488 -8.60 -37.56 15.03
C SER A 488 -8.78 -36.04 15.09
N ASP A 489 -9.52 -35.55 16.07
CA ASP A 489 -9.73 -34.10 16.30
C ASP A 489 -8.38 -33.37 16.56
N ASP A 490 -7.43 -34.00 17.25
CA ASP A 490 -6.10 -33.44 17.49
C ASP A 490 -5.32 -33.26 16.17
N LEU A 491 -5.32 -34.28 15.30
CA LEU A 491 -4.66 -34.20 14.00
C LEU A 491 -5.33 -33.16 13.10
N LEU A 492 -6.65 -33.09 13.11
CA LEU A 492 -7.45 -32.13 12.34
C LEU A 492 -7.15 -30.70 12.80
N GLY A 493 -7.10 -30.46 14.11
CA GLY A 493 -6.76 -29.14 14.66
C GLY A 493 -5.33 -28.71 14.29
N ARG A 494 -4.34 -29.58 14.46
CA ARG A 494 -2.94 -29.31 14.07
C ARG A 494 -2.80 -29.05 12.56
N TRP A 495 -3.45 -29.84 11.74
CA TRP A 495 -3.48 -29.67 10.28
C TRP A 495 -4.10 -28.34 9.86
N THR A 496 -5.21 -27.95 10.49
CA THR A 496 -5.87 -26.66 10.25
C THR A 496 -4.92 -25.50 10.50
N ILE A 497 -4.25 -25.46 11.64
CA ILE A 497 -3.27 -24.41 11.97
C ILE A 497 -2.14 -24.35 10.94
N LEU A 498 -1.62 -25.51 10.53
CA LEU A 498 -0.52 -25.59 9.57
C LEU A 498 -0.95 -25.14 8.16
N LYS A 499 -2.21 -25.41 7.76
CA LYS A 499 -2.77 -24.91 6.50
C LYS A 499 -2.96 -23.38 6.55
N ILE A 500 -3.52 -22.84 7.64
CA ILE A 500 -3.66 -21.40 7.85
C ILE A 500 -2.30 -20.72 7.69
N ASN A 501 -1.30 -21.18 8.43
CA ASN A 501 0.05 -20.62 8.36
C ASN A 501 0.67 -20.77 6.96
N THR A 502 0.38 -21.82 6.23
CA THR A 502 0.88 -22.01 4.86
C THR A 502 0.29 -20.98 3.91
N LEU A 503 -1.01 -20.72 3.99
CA LEU A 503 -1.69 -19.72 3.18
C LEU A 503 -1.21 -18.30 3.52
N ASP A 504 -1.11 -17.97 4.81
CA ASP A 504 -0.63 -16.65 5.24
C ASP A 504 0.84 -16.42 4.86
N ASN A 505 1.70 -17.42 5.00
CA ASN A 505 3.09 -17.33 4.58
C ASN A 505 3.22 -17.16 3.05
N PHE A 506 2.35 -17.80 2.28
CA PHE A 506 2.36 -17.63 0.83
C PHE A 506 1.86 -16.22 0.42
N ALA A 507 0.82 -15.72 1.06
CA ALA A 507 0.38 -14.33 0.85
C ALA A 507 1.49 -13.33 1.22
N ALA A 508 2.21 -13.55 2.32
CA ALA A 508 3.36 -12.72 2.71
C ALA A 508 4.50 -12.79 1.67
N GLU A 509 4.77 -13.97 1.09
CA GLU A 509 5.73 -14.14 -0.01
C GLU A 509 5.30 -13.35 -1.25
N LEU A 510 4.03 -13.39 -1.64
CA LEU A 510 3.49 -12.62 -2.76
C LEU A 510 3.58 -11.12 -2.52
N ALA A 511 3.23 -10.68 -1.31
CA ALA A 511 3.39 -9.28 -0.91
C ALA A 511 4.87 -8.83 -0.96
N ALA A 512 5.81 -9.70 -0.56
CA ALA A 512 7.24 -9.41 -0.64
C ALA A 512 7.70 -9.24 -2.10
N VAL A 513 7.22 -10.08 -3.01
CA VAL A 513 7.50 -9.95 -4.46
C VAL A 513 6.99 -8.62 -5.01
N VAL A 514 5.79 -8.20 -4.63
CA VAL A 514 5.24 -6.90 -5.06
C VAL A 514 6.01 -5.74 -4.42
N ARG A 515 6.46 -5.87 -3.16
CA ARG A 515 7.27 -4.85 -2.47
C ARG A 515 8.66 -4.66 -3.07
N GLU A 516 9.19 -5.61 -3.84
CA GLU A 516 10.41 -5.37 -4.64
C GLU A 516 10.21 -4.25 -5.66
N GLU A 517 9.02 -4.13 -6.25
CA GLU A 517 8.67 -3.10 -7.24
C GLU A 517 7.93 -1.90 -6.62
N GLN A 518 7.15 -2.13 -5.55
CA GLN A 518 6.27 -1.18 -4.89
C GLN A 518 6.43 -1.28 -3.36
N PRO A 519 7.52 -0.76 -2.77
CA PRO A 519 7.88 -1.00 -1.36
C PRO A 519 6.83 -0.56 -0.35
N GLY A 520 6.07 0.49 -0.64
CA GLY A 520 5.08 1.08 0.26
C GLY A 520 3.68 0.46 0.21
N ILE A 521 3.48 -0.69 -0.45
CA ILE A 521 2.14 -1.29 -0.54
C ILE A 521 1.62 -1.78 0.81
N HIS A 522 0.32 -1.61 0.99
CA HIS A 522 -0.46 -2.26 2.04
C HIS A 522 -1.05 -3.58 1.57
N THR A 523 -1.40 -4.43 2.52
CA THR A 523 -2.05 -5.71 2.26
C THR A 523 -3.43 -5.77 2.90
N ALA A 524 -4.39 -6.28 2.16
CA ALA A 524 -5.73 -6.61 2.65
C ALA A 524 -6.06 -8.05 2.27
N ARG A 525 -6.89 -8.72 3.07
CA ARG A 525 -7.36 -10.07 2.80
C ARG A 525 -8.86 -10.16 2.98
N ASN A 526 -9.57 -10.79 2.04
CA ASN A 526 -10.95 -11.19 2.25
C ASN A 526 -11.03 -12.32 3.28
N LEU A 527 -11.95 -12.18 4.22
CA LEU A 527 -12.22 -13.15 5.28
C LEU A 527 -13.72 -13.48 5.31
N TYR A 528 -14.08 -14.76 5.33
CA TYR A 528 -15.46 -15.15 5.51
C TYR A 528 -15.97 -14.76 6.90
N ALA A 529 -17.17 -14.17 6.97
CA ALA A 529 -17.77 -13.74 8.23
C ALA A 529 -17.90 -14.88 9.26
N GLN A 530 -18.15 -16.10 8.79
CA GLN A 530 -18.24 -17.29 9.63
C GLN A 530 -16.96 -17.54 10.43
N VAL A 531 -15.79 -17.20 9.88
CA VAL A 531 -14.50 -17.36 10.58
C VAL A 531 -14.43 -16.47 11.82
N ALA A 532 -15.01 -15.28 11.76
CA ALA A 532 -15.09 -14.37 12.91
C ALA A 532 -16.19 -14.78 13.90
N LEU A 533 -17.34 -15.26 13.40
CA LEU A 533 -18.50 -15.59 14.23
C LEU A 533 -18.36 -16.95 14.91
N ASN A 534 -17.78 -17.93 14.24
CA ASN A 534 -17.64 -19.30 14.73
C ASN A 534 -16.20 -19.79 14.59
N PRO A 535 -15.40 -19.84 15.65
CA PRO A 535 -14.01 -20.29 15.60
C PRO A 535 -13.82 -21.71 15.03
N ARG A 536 -14.83 -22.58 15.07
CA ARG A 536 -14.78 -23.90 14.40
C ARG A 536 -14.71 -23.80 12.89
N SER A 537 -15.12 -22.68 12.30
CA SER A 537 -15.07 -22.44 10.85
C SER A 537 -13.65 -22.35 10.32
N GLU A 538 -12.64 -22.11 11.15
CA GLU A 538 -11.24 -22.17 10.76
C GLU A 538 -10.89 -23.51 10.11
N VAL A 539 -11.51 -24.61 10.57
CA VAL A 539 -11.34 -25.95 9.99
C VAL A 539 -11.85 -26.02 8.54
N TRP A 540 -12.95 -25.32 8.26
CA TRP A 540 -13.63 -25.38 6.96
C TRP A 540 -13.05 -24.43 5.93
N TYR A 541 -12.42 -23.33 6.39
CA TYR A 541 -11.91 -22.27 5.52
C TYR A 541 -10.39 -22.19 5.50
N SER A 542 -9.69 -22.82 6.45
CA SER A 542 -8.26 -22.58 6.69
C SER A 542 -7.92 -21.09 6.76
N GLN A 543 -8.77 -20.33 7.43
CA GLN A 543 -8.62 -18.90 7.71
C GLN A 543 -8.75 -18.66 9.22
N SER A 544 -8.13 -17.59 9.73
CA SER A 544 -8.24 -17.18 11.13
C SER A 544 -8.31 -15.66 11.22
N LEU A 545 -9.26 -15.13 12.01
CA LEU A 545 -9.37 -13.68 12.24
C LEU A 545 -8.12 -13.16 12.97
N GLU A 546 -7.66 -13.88 13.98
CA GLU A 546 -6.48 -13.48 14.76
C GLU A 546 -5.23 -13.40 13.85
N ASN A 547 -4.96 -14.44 13.05
CA ASN A 547 -3.86 -14.45 12.10
C ASN A 547 -3.99 -13.32 11.07
N SER A 548 -5.20 -13.07 10.59
CA SER A 548 -5.45 -12.02 9.61
C SER A 548 -5.12 -10.64 10.18
N LEU A 549 -5.56 -10.34 11.40
CA LEU A 549 -5.25 -9.09 12.10
C LEU A 549 -3.76 -8.90 12.39
N GLN A 550 -3.00 -9.99 12.52
CA GLN A 550 -1.56 -9.95 12.77
C GLN A 550 -0.74 -9.80 11.48
N ASN A 551 -1.14 -10.50 10.40
CA ASN A 551 -0.31 -10.69 9.21
C ASN A 551 -0.60 -9.69 8.08
N TYR A 552 -1.76 -9.01 8.11
CA TYR A 552 -2.19 -8.07 7.07
C TYR A 552 -2.42 -6.67 7.66
N ASP A 553 -2.27 -5.65 6.81
CA ASP A 553 -2.57 -4.27 7.20
C ASP A 553 -4.09 -4.08 7.40
N TYR A 554 -4.89 -4.75 6.56
CA TYR A 554 -6.36 -4.78 6.65
C TYR A 554 -6.92 -6.19 6.54
N THR A 555 -8.06 -6.42 7.22
CA THR A 555 -8.88 -7.63 7.10
C THR A 555 -10.25 -7.21 6.57
N ALA A 556 -10.54 -7.54 5.32
CA ALA A 556 -11.83 -7.26 4.69
C ALA A 556 -12.78 -8.42 4.96
N ILE A 557 -13.61 -8.28 6.01
CA ILE A 557 -14.60 -9.29 6.37
C ILE A 557 -15.79 -9.16 5.44
N MET A 558 -16.16 -10.24 4.77
CA MET A 558 -17.36 -10.35 3.93
C MET A 558 -18.61 -10.30 4.81
N ALA A 559 -18.96 -9.09 5.27
CA ALA A 559 -20.12 -8.82 6.15
C ALA A 559 -21.42 -8.84 5.33
N MET A 560 -21.74 -10.02 4.76
CA MET A 560 -22.75 -10.24 3.73
C MET A 560 -23.87 -11.16 4.24
N PRO A 561 -24.84 -10.62 5.02
CA PRO A 561 -25.82 -11.44 5.71
C PRO A 561 -26.70 -12.28 4.79
N TYR A 562 -26.95 -11.84 3.55
CA TYR A 562 -27.75 -12.63 2.62
C TYR A 562 -26.96 -13.78 2.01
N MET A 563 -25.69 -13.58 1.71
CA MET A 563 -24.78 -14.65 1.31
C MET A 563 -24.68 -15.72 2.41
N GLU A 564 -24.57 -15.29 3.65
CA GLU A 564 -24.51 -16.16 4.83
C GLU A 564 -25.88 -16.71 5.28
N GLN A 565 -26.95 -16.42 4.54
CA GLN A 565 -28.31 -16.85 4.83
C GLN A 565 -28.78 -16.51 6.25
N ALA A 566 -28.32 -15.36 6.77
CA ALA A 566 -28.66 -14.92 8.12
C ALA A 566 -30.17 -14.68 8.27
N ALA A 567 -30.78 -15.27 9.28
CA ALA A 567 -32.21 -15.10 9.56
C ALA A 567 -32.57 -13.65 9.95
N ASN A 568 -31.63 -12.94 10.57
CA ASN A 568 -31.74 -11.51 10.90
C ASN A 568 -30.46 -10.78 10.51
N PRO A 569 -30.45 -10.08 9.35
CA PRO A 569 -29.27 -9.36 8.86
C PRO A 569 -28.66 -8.36 9.85
N THR A 570 -29.49 -7.60 10.56
CA THR A 570 -29.03 -6.61 11.53
C THR A 570 -28.36 -7.27 12.74
N ALA A 571 -28.96 -8.32 13.29
CA ALA A 571 -28.39 -9.05 14.42
C ALA A 571 -27.07 -9.74 14.03
N PHE A 572 -26.97 -10.30 12.83
CA PHE A 572 -25.75 -10.88 12.27
C PHE A 572 -24.60 -9.85 12.23
N LEU A 573 -24.87 -8.67 11.67
CA LEU A 573 -23.87 -7.61 11.58
C LEU A 573 -23.44 -7.07 12.96
N HIS A 574 -24.40 -6.95 13.90
CA HIS A 574 -24.08 -6.52 15.25
C HIS A 574 -23.21 -7.54 15.97
N GLU A 575 -23.52 -8.83 15.88
CA GLU A 575 -22.68 -9.89 16.43
C GLU A 575 -21.26 -9.86 15.84
N LEU A 576 -21.15 -9.64 14.53
CA LEU A 576 -19.86 -9.54 13.86
C LEU A 576 -19.03 -8.36 14.39
N VAL A 577 -19.66 -7.19 14.60
CA VAL A 577 -19.02 -6.02 15.22
C VAL A 577 -18.56 -6.35 16.65
N ASP A 578 -19.40 -7.02 17.45
CA ASP A 578 -19.04 -7.43 18.81
C ASP A 578 -17.84 -8.39 18.83
N ARG A 579 -17.78 -9.34 17.88
CA ARG A 579 -16.65 -10.27 17.76
C ARG A 579 -15.35 -9.55 17.42
N VAL A 580 -15.37 -8.61 16.49
CA VAL A 580 -14.21 -7.81 16.10
C VAL A 580 -13.73 -6.94 17.28
N ASN A 581 -14.64 -6.34 18.04
CA ASN A 581 -14.32 -5.53 19.21
C ASN A 581 -13.61 -6.29 20.34
N ASN A 582 -13.66 -7.62 20.35
CA ASN A 582 -12.91 -8.43 21.32
C ASN A 582 -11.39 -8.39 21.07
N PHE A 583 -10.95 -7.92 19.91
CA PHE A 583 -9.52 -7.78 19.57
C PHE A 583 -9.11 -6.31 19.65
N PRO A 584 -8.18 -5.93 20.56
CA PRO A 584 -7.74 -4.54 20.71
C PRO A 584 -7.19 -3.97 19.39
N GLY A 585 -7.69 -2.80 18.98
CA GLY A 585 -7.26 -2.12 17.76
C GLY A 585 -7.80 -2.72 16.45
N ALA A 586 -8.59 -3.79 16.48
CA ALA A 586 -9.10 -4.45 15.29
C ALA A 586 -9.99 -3.54 14.44
N MET A 587 -10.76 -2.62 15.06
CA MET A 587 -11.61 -1.67 14.34
C MET A 587 -10.84 -0.69 13.45
N ASP A 588 -9.55 -0.49 13.68
CA ASP A 588 -8.68 0.29 12.80
C ASP A 588 -8.28 -0.48 11.54
N LYS A 589 -8.24 -1.81 11.62
CA LYS A 589 -7.77 -2.72 10.58
C LYS A 589 -8.88 -3.47 9.84
N VAL A 590 -10.06 -3.62 10.45
CA VAL A 590 -11.15 -4.37 9.81
C VAL A 590 -11.94 -3.47 8.87
N VAL A 591 -12.17 -3.99 7.66
CA VAL A 591 -13.10 -3.45 6.67
C VAL A 591 -14.34 -4.32 6.65
N PHE A 592 -15.51 -3.75 6.88
CA PHE A 592 -16.79 -4.45 6.75
C PHE A 592 -17.25 -4.34 5.29
N GLU A 593 -17.15 -5.43 4.56
CA GLU A 593 -17.48 -5.52 3.14
C GLU A 593 -18.92 -5.96 2.97
N LEU A 594 -19.76 -5.04 2.50
CA LEU A 594 -21.20 -5.21 2.37
C LEU A 594 -21.57 -5.65 0.95
N GLN A 595 -22.65 -6.43 0.83
CA GLN A 595 -23.21 -6.79 -0.46
C GLN A 595 -24.23 -5.75 -0.93
N SER A 596 -24.22 -5.45 -2.23
CA SER A 596 -25.20 -4.57 -2.88
C SER A 596 -26.22 -5.33 -3.73
N VAL A 597 -26.09 -6.67 -3.81
CA VAL A 597 -27.00 -7.58 -4.52
C VAL A 597 -27.35 -8.78 -3.65
N ASP A 598 -28.47 -9.43 -3.91
CA ASP A 598 -28.88 -10.68 -3.29
C ASP A 598 -28.66 -11.86 -4.27
N TRP A 599 -27.53 -12.56 -4.12
CA TRP A 599 -27.20 -13.73 -4.95
C TRP A 599 -28.19 -14.88 -4.86
N ARG A 600 -28.98 -14.96 -3.77
CA ARG A 600 -30.04 -15.95 -3.62
C ARG A 600 -31.21 -15.68 -4.57
N ASN A 601 -31.31 -14.46 -5.10
CA ASN A 601 -32.39 -13.97 -5.92
C ASN A 601 -31.88 -13.43 -7.27
N ASN A 602 -31.11 -14.23 -8.02
CA ASN A 602 -30.55 -13.87 -9.32
C ASN A 602 -29.87 -12.50 -9.35
N ASP A 603 -28.98 -12.24 -8.41
CA ASP A 603 -28.22 -11.00 -8.29
C ASP A 603 -29.10 -9.74 -8.23
N ALA A 604 -30.32 -9.88 -7.70
CA ALA A 604 -31.25 -8.77 -7.58
C ALA A 604 -30.60 -7.62 -6.76
N PRO A 605 -30.61 -6.38 -7.27
CA PRO A 605 -30.10 -5.25 -6.54
C PRO A 605 -30.79 -5.08 -5.18
N ILE A 606 -29.99 -4.97 -4.11
CA ILE A 606 -30.48 -4.55 -2.80
C ILE A 606 -30.83 -3.06 -2.90
N PRO A 607 -32.00 -2.62 -2.41
CA PRO A 607 -32.36 -1.21 -2.42
C PRO A 607 -31.25 -0.37 -1.76
N THR A 608 -30.73 0.66 -2.43
CA THR A 608 -29.63 1.47 -1.91
C THR A 608 -29.93 2.07 -0.54
N ARG A 609 -31.22 2.33 -0.23
CA ARG A 609 -31.62 2.82 1.10
C ARG A 609 -31.32 1.80 2.19
N GLU A 610 -31.55 0.50 1.91
CA GLU A 610 -31.23 -0.57 2.86
C GLU A 610 -29.72 -0.67 3.10
N LEU A 611 -28.91 -0.59 2.04
CA LEU A 611 -27.45 -0.53 2.16
C LEU A 611 -27.01 0.72 2.96
N ALA A 612 -27.60 1.87 2.68
CA ALA A 612 -27.31 3.11 3.41
C ALA A 612 -27.70 3.01 4.91
N ASP A 613 -28.86 2.42 5.23
CA ASP A 613 -29.27 2.19 6.62
C ASP A 613 -28.31 1.23 7.33
N THR A 614 -27.79 0.22 6.62
CA THR A 614 -26.77 -0.72 7.11
C THR A 614 -25.46 0.02 7.42
N VAL A 615 -24.95 0.84 6.50
CA VAL A 615 -23.73 1.65 6.73
C VAL A 615 -23.91 2.58 7.94
N LYS A 616 -25.08 3.22 8.04
CA LYS A 616 -25.40 4.10 9.18
C LYS A 616 -25.40 3.33 10.51
N ALA A 617 -25.95 2.11 10.52
CA ALA A 617 -25.94 1.27 11.73
C ALA A 617 -24.50 0.88 12.12
N LEU A 618 -23.67 0.45 11.15
CA LEU A 618 -22.27 0.12 11.39
C LEU A 618 -21.47 1.31 11.94
N TYR A 619 -21.63 2.49 11.36
CA TYR A 619 -21.02 3.72 11.89
C TYR A 619 -21.52 4.05 13.29
N GLY A 620 -22.81 3.79 13.58
CA GLY A 620 -23.39 3.93 14.92
C GLY A 620 -22.76 3.00 15.94
N TRP A 621 -22.29 1.82 15.52
CA TRP A 621 -21.60 0.82 16.36
C TRP A 621 -20.07 0.99 16.40
N GLY A 622 -19.54 2.07 15.80
CA GLY A 622 -18.11 2.40 15.84
C GLY A 622 -17.24 1.79 14.75
N VAL A 623 -17.86 1.18 13.71
CA VAL A 623 -17.11 0.71 12.55
C VAL A 623 -16.50 1.89 11.82
N LYS A 624 -15.20 1.82 11.47
CA LYS A 624 -14.47 2.85 10.75
C LYS A 624 -14.49 2.63 9.24
N ASN A 625 -14.22 1.41 8.80
CA ASN A 625 -13.96 1.13 7.40
C ASN A 625 -15.08 0.27 6.83
N VAL A 626 -15.70 0.76 5.77
CA VAL A 626 -16.75 0.04 5.04
C VAL A 626 -16.41 -0.09 3.57
N ALA A 627 -16.67 -1.26 3.01
CA ALA A 627 -16.62 -1.53 1.59
C ALA A 627 -17.99 -2.03 1.10
N TYR A 628 -18.20 -2.01 -0.19
CA TYR A 628 -19.36 -2.69 -0.80
C TYR A 628 -18.99 -3.35 -2.13
N TYR A 629 -19.70 -4.43 -2.46
CA TYR A 629 -19.57 -5.23 -3.67
C TYR A 629 -20.93 -5.85 -4.08
N PRO A 630 -21.23 -5.96 -5.38
CA PRO A 630 -20.57 -5.30 -6.50
C PRO A 630 -21.01 -3.84 -6.68
N ASP A 631 -20.23 -3.07 -7.45
CA ASP A 631 -20.68 -1.80 -8.00
C ASP A 631 -21.12 -1.97 -9.45
N ASN A 632 -22.36 -1.61 -9.77
CA ASN A 632 -22.86 -1.72 -11.15
C ASN A 632 -23.22 -0.33 -11.73
N LEU A 633 -22.32 0.17 -12.56
CA LEU A 633 -22.44 1.48 -13.19
C LEU A 633 -23.56 1.57 -14.23
N PHE A 634 -24.02 0.44 -14.78
CA PHE A 634 -25.05 0.42 -15.84
C PHE A 634 -26.47 0.57 -15.30
N ILE A 635 -26.71 0.04 -14.11
CA ILE A 635 -28.04 0.10 -13.45
C ILE A 635 -28.07 1.09 -12.27
N ASN A 636 -26.99 1.89 -12.10
CA ASN A 636 -26.81 2.85 -11.01
C ASN A 636 -26.99 2.23 -9.61
N ASN A 637 -26.41 1.04 -9.39
CA ASN A 637 -26.52 0.34 -8.11
C ASN A 637 -25.14 0.19 -7.43
N PRO A 638 -24.98 0.69 -6.18
CA PRO A 638 -25.90 1.52 -5.39
C PRO A 638 -26.01 2.97 -5.93
N ASP A 639 -27.16 3.63 -5.72
CA ASP A 639 -27.37 5.01 -6.14
C ASP A 639 -26.52 5.99 -5.31
N PRO A 640 -25.59 6.76 -5.95
CA PRO A 640 -24.73 7.72 -5.24
C PRO A 640 -25.50 8.79 -4.48
N ALA A 641 -26.65 9.23 -4.97
CA ALA A 641 -27.44 10.27 -4.30
C ALA A 641 -27.98 9.81 -2.94
N VAL A 642 -28.16 8.50 -2.76
CA VAL A 642 -28.63 7.91 -1.50
C VAL A 642 -27.47 7.46 -0.61
N LEU A 643 -26.41 6.85 -1.19
CA LEU A 643 -25.34 6.26 -0.40
C LEU A 643 -24.31 7.29 0.09
N ARG A 644 -23.92 8.26 -0.75
CA ARG A 644 -22.88 9.24 -0.42
C ARG A 644 -23.13 10.00 0.88
N PRO A 645 -24.33 10.56 1.18
CA PRO A 645 -24.57 11.31 2.41
C PRO A 645 -24.25 10.48 3.67
N VAL A 646 -24.44 9.19 3.60
CA VAL A 646 -24.15 8.26 4.72
C VAL A 646 -22.66 7.95 4.78
N LEU A 647 -22.00 7.70 3.66
CA LEU A 647 -20.54 7.52 3.60
C LEU A 647 -19.78 8.76 4.10
N ASP A 648 -20.31 9.97 3.89
CA ASP A 648 -19.72 11.22 4.38
C ASP A 648 -20.06 11.52 5.85
N SER A 649 -20.95 10.76 6.47
CA SER A 649 -21.22 10.88 7.91
C SER A 649 -20.03 10.33 8.70
N LYS A 650 -19.84 10.85 9.93
CA LYS A 650 -18.73 10.38 10.78
C LYS A 650 -19.15 9.16 11.57
N PRO A 651 -18.30 8.11 11.64
CA PRO A 651 -18.48 7.04 12.60
C PRO A 651 -18.57 7.56 14.04
N ASN A 652 -19.37 6.90 14.86
CA ASN A 652 -19.45 7.19 16.30
C ASN A 652 -18.28 6.49 17.02
N LEU A 653 -17.08 7.08 16.87
CA LEU A 653 -15.88 6.49 17.46
C LEU A 653 -15.83 6.75 18.96
N PRO A 654 -15.42 5.77 19.78
CA PRO A 654 -15.14 6.01 21.20
C PRO A 654 -14.06 7.10 21.33
N PRO A 655 -14.08 7.93 22.38
CA PRO A 655 -13.03 8.90 22.62
C PRO A 655 -11.67 8.19 22.64
N ALA A 656 -10.67 8.77 21.98
CA ALA A 656 -9.32 8.23 21.95
C ALA A 656 -8.85 7.98 23.39
N ALA A 657 -8.37 6.78 23.66
CA ALA A 657 -7.88 6.41 25.00
C ALA A 657 -6.70 7.34 25.35
N GLY A 658 -6.96 8.35 26.20
CA GLY A 658 -5.93 9.27 26.71
C GLY A 658 -6.20 10.78 26.58
N GLN A 659 -7.41 11.20 26.19
CA GLN A 659 -7.80 12.61 26.42
C GLN A 659 -8.65 12.71 27.69
N PRO A 660 -8.21 13.53 28.71
CA PRO A 660 -8.98 13.78 29.93
C PRO A 660 -10.26 14.56 29.66
#